data_59401d6f151a6c68e4ca1dc67b97b19d
#
_entry.id   59401d6f151a6c68e4ca1dc67b97b19d
#
_cell.length_a   1.000
_cell.length_b   1.000
_cell.length_c   1.000
_cell.angle_alpha   90.00
_cell.angle_beta   90.00
_cell.angle_gamma   90.00
#
_symmetry.space_group_name_H-M   'P 1'
#
loop_
_entity.id
_entity.type
_entity.pdbx_description
1 polymer ?
#
loop_
_entity_poly.entity_id
_entity_poly.type
_entity_poly.pdbx_seq_one_letter_code
_entity_poly.pdbx_strand_id
1 'polypeptide(L)'
;MNTTGFLPVTPEELNGQPDFVYVNGDAYVDHPSFGAAIISRVLEDKGFTVAMLCQPDWRTTDDFKKFGRPRLGFLVSAGNIDSMVAHYTAAKKRRSEDYYSPGCKAGLRPDRAVITYCNKIRQAYGDVPILIGGLEASLRRFAHYDYWDDKVRRSILVDCRADILMYGMGERTVVRLAELLDKGVPVKKIRDVRGTAYLAKPGDKIAFDCAEGIDEYDQPNGYTYDELKEDKSAYAKAFKIQYWNNDGISGKAIVEYYDDRMLVENPPQPPLEQDELDHVYALPYMRTYHPMYEEMGGVPAITEVKFSITHNRGCFGGCNFCALAFHQGRAVRSRSIESCVKEAEIIAKMPDFKGYIHDVGGPTANFRKPACDKQLEKGVCPGKRCLFPKPCPNLKADHSEYIELLKQIEAVPKVKKVFIRSGIRFDYMLADKNDAFFKKLVQDHVSGQLKVAPEHCSPNVLSHMGKPNIEVYDKFREKYMNLSAACGKEQYLVPYLMSSHPGSTMDDAARLALYTKKIGLAPEQVQDFYPTPGTASTVMYYTGIDPFTGKKVYTATDYHEKQLQRALLQWRKPENRRKIYEAMNYCSEEGQADLRELLGIPRNAAPKKGEKQPKPQLNGKSGAKSQHPGKSQPKSGSYPAKNSGKPYGKNNHGGGHNGGNKSFSSRKPKTNRNKT
;
A
#
# COMPACT_ATOMS: atom_id res chain seq x y z
N MET A 1 -14.51 -30.91 -16.31
CA MET A 1 -13.89 -29.79 -17.04
C MET A 1 -14.44 -28.49 -16.47
N ASN A 2 -13.58 -27.59 -16.04
CA ASN A 2 -14.02 -26.30 -15.50
C ASN A 2 -14.70 -25.49 -16.62
N THR A 3 -16.01 -25.32 -16.56
CA THR A 3 -16.82 -24.61 -17.57
C THR A 3 -16.96 -23.12 -17.22
N THR A 4 -16.42 -22.68 -16.07
CA THR A 4 -16.63 -21.33 -15.54
C THR A 4 -15.65 -20.30 -16.10
N GLY A 5 -14.54 -20.74 -16.68
CA GLY A 5 -13.43 -19.85 -17.12
C GLY A 5 -12.54 -19.33 -15.99
N PHE A 6 -12.88 -19.57 -14.72
CA PHE A 6 -12.01 -19.31 -13.58
C PHE A 6 -10.97 -20.42 -13.40
N LEU A 7 -9.87 -20.12 -12.71
CA LEU A 7 -8.94 -21.17 -12.27
C LEU A 7 -9.58 -22.03 -11.18
N PRO A 8 -9.18 -23.32 -11.06
CA PRO A 8 -9.77 -24.25 -10.11
C PRO A 8 -9.72 -23.75 -8.65
N VAL A 9 -10.86 -23.84 -7.96
CA VAL A 9 -11.02 -23.55 -6.53
C VAL A 9 -11.43 -24.79 -5.72
N THR A 10 -11.75 -25.89 -6.40
CA THR A 10 -12.05 -27.19 -5.79
C THR A 10 -11.26 -28.32 -6.47
N PRO A 11 -11.02 -29.47 -5.77
CA PRO A 11 -10.34 -30.61 -6.36
C PRO A 11 -11.06 -31.20 -7.60
N GLU A 12 -12.38 -31.10 -7.62
CA GLU A 12 -13.21 -31.64 -8.72
C GLU A 12 -13.04 -30.86 -10.03
N GLU A 13 -12.61 -29.61 -9.94
CA GLU A 13 -12.29 -28.75 -11.10
C GLU A 13 -10.92 -29.06 -11.71
N LEU A 14 -10.06 -29.79 -10.98
CA LEU A 14 -8.73 -30.16 -11.42
C LEU A 14 -8.72 -31.45 -12.24
N ASN A 15 -7.91 -31.50 -13.29
CA ASN A 15 -7.55 -32.71 -14.00
C ASN A 15 -6.24 -33.28 -13.41
N GLY A 16 -6.32 -33.90 -12.22
CA GLY A 16 -5.16 -34.47 -11.55
C GLY A 16 -4.47 -33.54 -10.52
N GLN A 17 -3.19 -33.80 -10.28
CA GLN A 17 -2.39 -33.03 -9.31
C GLN A 17 -2.04 -31.65 -9.84
N PRO A 18 -2.28 -30.54 -9.09
CA PRO A 18 -1.88 -29.23 -9.53
C PRO A 18 -0.35 -29.06 -9.48
N ASP A 19 0.20 -28.26 -10.38
CA ASP A 19 1.60 -27.86 -10.33
C ASP A 19 1.84 -26.94 -9.14
N PHE A 20 0.97 -25.95 -8.99
CA PHE A 20 1.01 -25.02 -7.87
C PHE A 20 -0.33 -24.91 -7.16
N VAL A 21 -0.28 -24.73 -5.84
CA VAL A 21 -1.42 -24.23 -5.05
C VAL A 21 -1.09 -22.79 -4.65
N TYR A 22 -1.91 -21.84 -5.10
CA TYR A 22 -1.76 -20.42 -4.76
C TYR A 22 -2.61 -20.09 -3.53
N VAL A 23 -1.94 -19.85 -2.40
CA VAL A 23 -2.58 -19.43 -1.15
C VAL A 23 -2.63 -17.90 -1.09
N ASN A 24 -3.83 -17.35 -1.06
CA ASN A 24 -4.08 -15.91 -1.12
C ASN A 24 -4.88 -15.39 0.08
N GLY A 25 -4.47 -14.25 0.62
CA GLY A 25 -5.19 -13.60 1.74
C GLY A 25 -6.47 -12.86 1.33
N ASP A 26 -6.65 -12.56 0.05
CA ASP A 26 -7.89 -11.98 -0.50
C ASP A 26 -8.83 -13.09 -1.00
N ALA A 27 -10.12 -12.79 -1.11
CA ALA A 27 -11.05 -13.59 -1.90
C ALA A 27 -10.60 -13.65 -3.37
N TYR A 28 -11.03 -14.69 -4.10
CA TYR A 28 -10.64 -14.86 -5.49
C TYR A 28 -11.37 -13.87 -6.41
N VAL A 29 -10.62 -12.90 -6.89
CA VAL A 29 -11.03 -11.96 -7.93
C VAL A 29 -10.10 -12.15 -9.12
N ASP A 30 -10.65 -12.57 -10.26
CA ASP A 30 -9.89 -12.80 -11.48
C ASP A 30 -9.91 -11.54 -12.37
N HIS A 31 -9.04 -10.60 -12.03
CA HIS A 31 -8.97 -9.30 -12.69
C HIS A 31 -7.50 -8.82 -12.79
N PRO A 32 -7.08 -8.15 -13.88
CA PRO A 32 -5.68 -7.71 -14.08
C PRO A 32 -5.21 -6.62 -13.11
N SER A 33 -6.05 -6.15 -12.20
CA SER A 33 -5.66 -5.30 -11.07
C SER A 33 -5.33 -6.09 -9.79
N PHE A 34 -5.42 -7.42 -9.82
CA PHE A 34 -5.15 -8.30 -8.68
C PHE A 34 -3.90 -9.14 -8.95
N GLY A 35 -2.90 -9.00 -8.08
CA GLY A 35 -1.61 -9.69 -8.26
C GLY A 35 -1.75 -11.22 -8.29
N ALA A 36 -2.66 -11.80 -7.49
CA ALA A 36 -2.91 -13.23 -7.50
C ALA A 36 -3.44 -13.71 -8.87
N ALA A 37 -4.38 -12.98 -9.48
CA ALA A 37 -4.89 -13.28 -10.81
C ALA A 37 -3.79 -13.18 -11.87
N ILE A 38 -2.99 -12.10 -11.85
CA ILE A 38 -1.91 -11.92 -12.82
C ILE A 38 -0.93 -13.10 -12.77
N ILE A 39 -0.40 -13.41 -11.59
CA ILE A 39 0.61 -14.47 -11.43
C ILE A 39 0.06 -15.84 -11.82
N SER A 40 -1.18 -16.14 -11.43
CA SER A 40 -1.81 -17.43 -11.74
C SER A 40 -2.11 -17.57 -13.23
N ARG A 41 -2.63 -16.52 -13.89
CA ARG A 41 -2.89 -16.52 -15.35
C ARG A 41 -1.60 -16.57 -16.16
N VAL A 42 -0.53 -15.92 -15.74
CA VAL A 42 0.79 -16.01 -16.38
C VAL A 42 1.34 -17.45 -16.31
N LEU A 43 1.16 -18.15 -15.20
CA LEU A 43 1.56 -19.54 -15.08
C LEU A 43 0.69 -20.45 -15.95
N GLU A 44 -0.63 -20.24 -15.97
CA GLU A 44 -1.56 -20.97 -16.85
C GLU A 44 -1.19 -20.79 -18.33
N ASP A 45 -0.85 -19.58 -18.77
CA ASP A 45 -0.37 -19.26 -20.12
C ASP A 45 0.89 -20.06 -20.50
N LYS A 46 1.72 -20.38 -19.52
CA LYS A 46 2.92 -21.22 -19.70
C LYS A 46 2.64 -22.74 -19.55
N GLY A 47 1.39 -23.14 -19.42
CA GLY A 47 0.96 -24.54 -19.34
C GLY A 47 1.03 -25.15 -17.94
N PHE A 48 1.25 -24.36 -16.89
CA PHE A 48 1.23 -24.85 -15.50
C PHE A 48 -0.19 -24.81 -14.92
N THR A 49 -0.56 -25.88 -14.22
CA THR A 49 -1.85 -25.96 -13.53
C THR A 49 -1.77 -25.28 -12.16
N VAL A 50 -2.63 -24.29 -11.93
CA VAL A 50 -2.68 -23.53 -10.67
C VAL A 50 -4.04 -23.70 -10.00
N ALA A 51 -4.06 -24.19 -8.75
CA ALA A 51 -5.26 -24.23 -7.92
C ALA A 51 -5.29 -23.02 -6.97
N MET A 52 -6.43 -22.33 -6.90
CA MET A 52 -6.61 -21.13 -6.10
C MET A 52 -7.17 -21.45 -4.70
N LEU A 53 -6.36 -21.27 -3.66
CA LEU A 53 -6.76 -21.43 -2.26
C LEU A 53 -6.84 -20.03 -1.61
N CYS A 54 -8.00 -19.39 -1.72
CA CYS A 54 -8.23 -18.03 -1.27
C CYS A 54 -8.88 -18.01 0.12
N GLN A 55 -8.32 -17.23 1.04
CA GLN A 55 -8.77 -17.08 2.42
C GLN A 55 -9.03 -18.42 3.14
N PRO A 56 -8.05 -19.38 3.16
CA PRO A 56 -8.21 -20.64 3.88
C PRO A 56 -8.43 -20.42 5.37
N ASP A 57 -9.12 -21.33 6.03
CA ASP A 57 -9.17 -21.32 7.49
C ASP A 57 -7.78 -21.62 8.08
N TRP A 58 -7.13 -20.55 8.47
CA TRP A 58 -5.77 -20.58 9.00
C TRP A 58 -5.67 -21.13 10.43
N ARG A 59 -6.79 -21.47 11.08
CA ARG A 59 -6.81 -22.03 12.42
C ARG A 59 -6.40 -23.50 12.42
N THR A 60 -6.77 -24.22 11.34
CA THR A 60 -6.41 -25.64 11.12
C THR A 60 -5.47 -25.79 9.94
N THR A 61 -5.12 -27.03 9.58
CA THR A 61 -4.35 -27.39 8.37
C THR A 61 -5.22 -27.96 7.27
N ASP A 62 -6.54 -28.09 7.48
CA ASP A 62 -7.39 -28.90 6.64
C ASP A 62 -7.58 -28.26 5.26
N ASP A 63 -7.86 -26.95 5.20
CA ASP A 63 -7.98 -26.25 3.94
C ASP A 63 -6.68 -26.31 3.13
N PHE A 64 -5.51 -26.26 3.79
CA PHE A 64 -4.22 -26.36 3.10
C PHE A 64 -3.96 -27.73 2.48
N LYS A 65 -4.67 -28.77 2.90
CA LYS A 65 -4.62 -30.13 2.33
C LYS A 65 -5.66 -30.38 1.25
N LYS A 66 -6.58 -29.44 1.02
CA LYS A 66 -7.72 -29.56 0.11
C LYS A 66 -7.34 -30.08 -1.28
N PHE A 67 -6.25 -29.56 -1.87
CA PHE A 67 -5.78 -29.96 -3.21
C PHE A 67 -4.70 -31.04 -3.21
N GLY A 68 -4.39 -31.61 -2.05
CA GLY A 68 -3.24 -32.51 -1.91
C GLY A 68 -1.89 -31.77 -2.01
N ARG A 69 -0.80 -32.52 -2.12
CA ARG A 69 0.54 -31.98 -2.30
C ARG A 69 0.71 -31.49 -3.74
N PRO A 70 1.03 -30.22 -4.01
CA PRO A 70 1.31 -29.76 -5.38
C PRO A 70 2.60 -30.37 -5.92
N ARG A 71 2.71 -30.51 -7.25
CA ARG A 71 3.87 -31.09 -7.92
C ARG A 71 5.12 -30.22 -7.76
N LEU A 72 4.99 -28.89 -7.92
CA LEU A 72 6.12 -27.94 -7.89
C LEU A 72 6.18 -27.14 -6.58
N GLY A 73 5.05 -26.80 -5.97
CA GLY A 73 5.07 -26.10 -4.69
C GLY A 73 3.88 -25.18 -4.42
N PHE A 74 3.97 -24.45 -3.32
CA PHE A 74 2.99 -23.45 -2.92
C PHE A 74 3.47 -22.05 -3.29
N LEU A 75 2.55 -21.24 -3.83
CA LEU A 75 2.71 -19.78 -3.96
C LEU A 75 1.90 -19.12 -2.85
N VAL A 76 2.48 -18.17 -2.13
CA VAL A 76 1.81 -17.57 -0.97
C VAL A 76 1.87 -16.05 -1.02
N SER A 77 0.72 -15.39 -0.90
CA SER A 77 0.61 -13.93 -0.76
C SER A 77 -0.42 -13.52 0.30
N ALA A 78 -0.28 -12.32 0.83
CA ALA A 78 -1.27 -11.72 1.74
C ALA A 78 -2.48 -11.12 1.00
N GLY A 79 -2.44 -11.07 -0.33
CA GLY A 79 -3.40 -10.39 -1.17
C GLY A 79 -2.86 -9.08 -1.77
N ASN A 80 -3.75 -8.22 -2.25
CA ASN A 80 -3.42 -6.96 -2.91
C ASN A 80 -2.81 -5.91 -1.98
N ILE A 81 -3.07 -6.02 -0.69
CA ILE A 81 -2.50 -5.14 0.33
C ILE A 81 -1.86 -5.95 1.45
N ASP A 82 -1.00 -5.29 2.20
CA ASP A 82 -0.41 -5.83 3.41
C ASP A 82 -1.47 -6.18 4.45
N SER A 83 -1.41 -7.37 5.07
CA SER A 83 -2.42 -7.86 6.01
C SER A 83 -2.58 -6.96 7.23
N MET A 84 -1.49 -6.40 7.76
CA MET A 84 -1.54 -5.51 8.90
C MET A 84 -2.16 -4.16 8.52
N VAL A 85 -1.88 -3.64 7.31
CA VAL A 85 -2.51 -2.42 6.77
C VAL A 85 -3.99 -2.64 6.50
N ALA A 86 -4.38 -3.84 6.03
CA ALA A 86 -5.79 -4.21 5.86
C ALA A 86 -6.55 -4.21 7.17
N HIS A 87 -5.93 -4.70 8.24
CA HIS A 87 -6.61 -4.93 9.51
C HIS A 87 -6.61 -3.73 10.46
N TYR A 88 -5.62 -2.83 10.36
CA TYR A 88 -5.43 -1.76 11.34
C TYR A 88 -5.38 -0.38 10.70
N THR A 89 -5.85 0.61 11.42
CA THR A 89 -5.65 2.03 11.10
C THR A 89 -4.27 2.51 11.53
N ALA A 90 -3.85 3.71 11.10
CA ALA A 90 -2.63 4.34 11.60
C ALA A 90 -2.60 4.56 13.13
N ALA A 91 -3.78 4.58 13.78
CA ALA A 91 -3.92 4.61 15.23
C ALA A 91 -3.93 3.22 15.89
N LYS A 92 -3.49 2.17 15.18
CA LYS A 92 -3.47 0.76 15.60
C LYS A 92 -4.84 0.20 16.01
N LYS A 93 -5.94 0.85 15.59
CA LYS A 93 -7.31 0.35 15.84
C LYS A 93 -7.68 -0.65 14.75
N ARG A 94 -8.26 -1.78 15.16
CA ARG A 94 -8.75 -2.80 14.22
C ARG A 94 -9.89 -2.25 13.37
N ARG A 95 -9.85 -2.54 12.06
CA ARG A 95 -10.93 -2.22 11.13
C ARG A 95 -12.07 -3.22 11.28
N SER A 96 -13.30 -2.76 11.10
CA SER A 96 -14.52 -3.57 11.14
C SER A 96 -14.81 -4.26 9.80
N GLU A 97 -14.22 -3.79 8.71
CA GLU A 97 -14.48 -4.23 7.34
C GLU A 97 -13.18 -4.56 6.61
N ASP A 98 -13.25 -5.55 5.73
CA ASP A 98 -12.20 -5.90 4.77
C ASP A 98 -12.81 -5.99 3.36
N TYR A 99 -12.61 -4.97 2.54
CA TYR A 99 -13.18 -4.87 1.18
C TYR A 99 -12.71 -5.98 0.23
N TYR A 100 -11.61 -6.65 0.54
CA TYR A 100 -11.08 -7.78 -0.21
C TYR A 100 -11.65 -9.14 0.25
N SER A 101 -12.58 -9.12 1.18
CA SER A 101 -13.27 -10.30 1.69
C SER A 101 -14.74 -10.30 1.27
N PRO A 102 -15.38 -11.48 1.17
CA PRO A 102 -16.79 -11.58 0.83
C PRO A 102 -17.66 -10.79 1.81
N GLY A 103 -18.59 -9.99 1.27
CA GLY A 103 -19.50 -9.15 2.07
C GLY A 103 -18.78 -8.18 3.02
N CYS A 104 -17.56 -7.74 2.72
CA CYS A 104 -16.71 -6.92 3.60
C CYS A 104 -16.36 -7.57 4.95
N LYS A 105 -16.48 -8.88 5.11
CA LYS A 105 -16.30 -9.57 6.38
C LYS A 105 -14.84 -9.53 6.84
N ALA A 106 -14.55 -8.79 7.92
CA ALA A 106 -13.23 -8.77 8.53
C ALA A 106 -12.88 -10.08 9.24
N GLY A 107 -11.57 -10.41 9.31
CA GLY A 107 -11.04 -11.54 10.10
C GLY A 107 -10.97 -12.89 9.36
N LEU A 108 -11.26 -12.93 8.05
CA LEU A 108 -11.00 -14.12 7.23
C LEU A 108 -9.51 -14.26 6.93
N ARG A 109 -8.81 -13.17 6.73
CA ARG A 109 -7.35 -13.12 6.62
C ARG A 109 -6.71 -13.05 8.00
N PRO A 110 -5.62 -13.78 8.30
CA PRO A 110 -4.88 -13.61 9.57
C PRO A 110 -3.99 -12.37 9.55
N ASP A 111 -3.59 -11.91 10.73
CA ASP A 111 -2.50 -10.95 10.88
C ASP A 111 -1.19 -11.60 10.40
N ARG A 112 -0.33 -10.83 9.70
CA ARG A 112 0.92 -11.34 9.09
C ARG A 112 0.65 -12.59 8.26
N ALA A 113 -0.28 -12.46 7.31
CA ALA A 113 -0.89 -13.57 6.59
C ALA A 113 0.15 -14.51 5.95
N VAL A 114 1.19 -13.96 5.31
CA VAL A 114 2.23 -14.78 4.66
C VAL A 114 2.91 -15.70 5.67
N ILE A 115 3.29 -15.18 6.86
CA ILE A 115 3.93 -15.99 7.91
C ILE A 115 2.98 -17.10 8.39
N THR A 116 1.73 -16.74 8.65
CA THR A 116 0.72 -17.67 9.15
C THR A 116 0.46 -18.80 8.15
N TYR A 117 0.27 -18.47 6.88
CA TYR A 117 0.01 -19.47 5.83
C TYR A 117 1.21 -20.39 5.60
N CYS A 118 2.41 -19.85 5.50
CA CYS A 118 3.62 -20.67 5.36
C CYS A 118 3.79 -21.66 6.53
N ASN A 119 3.56 -21.22 7.76
CA ASN A 119 3.62 -22.09 8.93
C ASN A 119 2.57 -23.22 8.85
N LYS A 120 1.35 -22.94 8.36
CA LYS A 120 0.31 -23.96 8.17
C LYS A 120 0.69 -24.96 7.07
N ILE A 121 1.25 -24.51 5.96
CA ILE A 121 1.77 -25.36 4.89
C ILE A 121 2.88 -26.28 5.43
N ARG A 122 3.82 -25.73 6.21
CA ARG A 122 4.88 -26.54 6.85
C ARG A 122 4.33 -27.57 7.83
N GLN A 123 3.28 -27.23 8.59
CA GLN A 123 2.60 -28.17 9.47
C GLN A 123 1.89 -29.30 8.69
N ALA A 124 1.31 -28.97 7.53
CA ALA A 124 0.57 -29.93 6.70
C ALA A 124 1.49 -30.88 5.91
N TYR A 125 2.60 -30.38 5.37
CA TYR A 125 3.41 -31.11 4.36
C TYR A 125 4.90 -31.23 4.68
N GLY A 126 5.39 -30.62 5.74
CA GLY A 126 6.84 -30.63 6.04
C GLY A 126 7.68 -29.95 4.97
N ASP A 127 8.57 -30.70 4.33
CA ASP A 127 9.47 -30.18 3.29
C ASP A 127 8.80 -30.18 1.91
N VAL A 128 8.13 -29.10 1.59
CA VAL A 128 7.53 -28.81 0.27
C VAL A 128 8.01 -27.43 -0.19
N PRO A 129 8.28 -27.18 -1.48
CA PRO A 129 8.68 -25.84 -1.92
C PRO A 129 7.61 -24.80 -1.59
N ILE A 130 8.02 -23.69 -0.97
CA ILE A 130 7.16 -22.53 -0.66
C ILE A 130 7.81 -21.28 -1.23
N LEU A 131 7.13 -20.66 -2.19
CA LEU A 131 7.52 -19.41 -2.82
C LEU A 131 6.58 -18.31 -2.33
N ILE A 132 7.10 -17.29 -1.68
CA ILE A 132 6.29 -16.17 -1.19
C ILE A 132 6.43 -14.96 -2.08
N GLY A 133 5.38 -14.13 -2.17
CA GLY A 133 5.38 -12.93 -3.00
C GLY A 133 4.30 -11.94 -2.61
N GLY A 134 4.04 -10.99 -3.50
CA GLY A 134 3.09 -9.90 -3.29
C GLY A 134 3.64 -8.77 -2.43
N LEU A 135 2.77 -7.81 -2.10
CA LEU A 135 3.18 -6.56 -1.45
C LEU A 135 3.77 -6.80 -0.05
N GLU A 136 3.11 -7.61 0.78
CA GLU A 136 3.56 -7.88 2.16
C GLU A 136 4.96 -8.49 2.19
N ALA A 137 5.23 -9.50 1.35
CA ALA A 137 6.54 -10.13 1.26
C ALA A 137 7.60 -9.17 0.71
N SER A 138 7.27 -8.44 -0.38
CA SER A 138 8.16 -7.48 -1.02
C SER A 138 8.67 -6.41 -0.06
N LEU A 139 7.77 -5.85 0.76
CA LEU A 139 8.10 -4.75 1.68
C LEU A 139 8.85 -5.21 2.94
N ARG A 140 8.76 -6.50 3.27
CA ARG A 140 9.39 -7.10 4.47
C ARG A 140 10.53 -8.06 4.13
N ARG A 141 11.10 -7.94 2.92
CA ARG A 141 12.15 -8.85 2.46
C ARG A 141 13.48 -8.71 3.20
N PHE A 142 13.74 -7.56 3.80
CA PHE A 142 14.86 -7.28 4.71
C PHE A 142 14.43 -7.17 6.16
N ALA A 143 15.37 -6.98 7.08
CA ALA A 143 15.06 -6.49 8.40
C ALA A 143 14.30 -5.17 8.30
N HIS A 144 13.19 -5.08 9.01
CA HIS A 144 12.27 -3.94 8.84
C HIS A 144 11.65 -3.52 10.15
N TYR A 145 11.43 -2.22 10.31
CA TYR A 145 10.67 -1.71 11.43
C TYR A 145 9.20 -2.10 11.30
N ASP A 146 8.71 -2.85 12.28
CA ASP A 146 7.30 -3.23 12.43
C ASP A 146 6.60 -2.20 13.33
N TYR A 147 5.70 -1.43 12.74
CA TYR A 147 4.99 -0.35 13.42
C TYR A 147 4.11 -0.85 14.57
N TRP A 148 3.52 -2.06 14.45
CA TRP A 148 2.61 -2.60 15.47
C TRP A 148 3.33 -3.11 16.70
N ASP A 149 4.48 -3.78 16.50
CA ASP A 149 5.33 -4.30 17.56
C ASP A 149 6.34 -3.25 18.07
N ASP A 150 6.45 -2.10 17.38
CA ASP A 150 7.41 -1.00 17.65
C ASP A 150 8.86 -1.50 17.78
N LYS A 151 9.28 -2.37 16.87
CA LYS A 151 10.63 -2.94 16.84
C LYS A 151 11.08 -3.33 15.45
N VAL A 152 12.37 -3.50 15.24
CA VAL A 152 12.92 -4.11 14.03
C VAL A 152 12.68 -5.62 14.09
N ARG A 153 12.01 -6.14 13.05
CA ARG A 153 11.81 -7.58 12.83
C ARG A 153 12.78 -8.08 11.78
N ARG A 154 13.06 -9.37 11.81
CA ARG A 154 13.84 -10.06 10.77
C ARG A 154 13.11 -10.03 9.43
N SER A 155 13.85 -10.33 8.36
CA SER A 155 13.23 -10.62 7.06
C SER A 155 12.06 -11.60 7.20
N ILE A 156 10.98 -11.32 6.46
CA ILE A 156 9.81 -12.22 6.43
C ILE A 156 10.19 -13.63 5.98
N LEU A 157 11.21 -13.77 5.11
CA LEU A 157 11.71 -15.06 4.65
C LEU A 157 12.30 -15.91 5.78
N VAL A 158 12.96 -15.25 6.73
CA VAL A 158 13.49 -15.91 7.95
C VAL A 158 12.34 -16.35 8.86
N ASP A 159 11.34 -15.49 9.06
CA ASP A 159 10.24 -15.73 9.98
C ASP A 159 9.22 -16.76 9.46
N CYS A 160 8.97 -16.82 8.15
CA CYS A 160 7.96 -17.71 7.55
C CYS A 160 8.51 -19.08 7.12
N ARG A 161 9.83 -19.27 7.10
CA ARG A 161 10.48 -20.52 6.65
C ARG A 161 10.13 -20.91 5.21
N ALA A 162 9.86 -19.95 4.35
CA ALA A 162 9.72 -20.19 2.91
C ALA A 162 11.11 -20.39 2.26
N ASP A 163 11.13 -20.92 1.05
CA ASP A 163 12.38 -21.23 0.34
C ASP A 163 12.88 -20.04 -0.47
N ILE A 164 11.97 -19.36 -1.18
CA ILE A 164 12.30 -18.20 -2.03
C ILE A 164 11.23 -17.13 -1.81
N LEU A 165 11.65 -15.87 -1.77
CA LEU A 165 10.80 -14.70 -1.81
C LEU A 165 10.93 -14.05 -3.19
N MET A 166 9.81 -13.84 -3.88
CA MET A 166 9.70 -13.05 -5.10
C MET A 166 9.28 -11.63 -4.73
N TYR A 167 10.00 -10.61 -5.20
CA TYR A 167 9.66 -9.23 -4.92
C TYR A 167 9.52 -8.41 -6.20
N GLY A 168 8.85 -7.28 -6.08
CA GLY A 168 8.55 -6.43 -7.23
C GLY A 168 7.46 -7.00 -8.13
N MET A 169 7.57 -6.74 -9.43
CA MET A 169 6.69 -7.31 -10.45
C MET A 169 7.17 -8.71 -10.80
N GLY A 170 6.37 -9.72 -10.44
CA GLY A 170 6.81 -11.11 -10.35
C GLY A 170 6.62 -11.97 -11.61
N GLU A 171 6.12 -11.43 -12.73
CA GLU A 171 5.72 -12.22 -13.89
C GLU A 171 6.86 -13.05 -14.48
N ARG A 172 8.00 -12.41 -14.81
CA ARG A 172 9.18 -13.13 -15.33
C ARG A 172 9.80 -14.06 -14.28
N THR A 173 9.81 -13.60 -13.01
CA THR A 173 10.40 -14.36 -11.91
C THR A 173 9.66 -15.65 -11.66
N VAL A 174 8.31 -15.62 -11.59
CA VAL A 174 7.51 -16.83 -11.30
C VAL A 174 7.61 -17.86 -12.43
N VAL A 175 7.61 -17.41 -13.69
CA VAL A 175 7.79 -18.30 -14.85
C VAL A 175 9.15 -18.98 -14.79
N ARG A 176 10.21 -18.21 -14.56
CA ARG A 176 11.56 -18.77 -14.47
C ARG A 176 11.72 -19.76 -13.32
N LEU A 177 11.13 -19.49 -12.17
CA LEU A 177 11.12 -20.42 -11.03
C LEU A 177 10.33 -21.69 -11.36
N ALA A 178 9.16 -21.58 -12.00
CA ALA A 178 8.34 -22.71 -12.40
C ALA A 178 9.09 -23.62 -13.39
N GLU A 179 9.73 -23.06 -14.42
CA GLU A 179 10.55 -23.81 -15.38
C GLU A 179 11.72 -24.57 -14.74
N LEU A 180 12.39 -23.94 -13.75
CA LEU A 180 13.51 -24.59 -13.05
C LEU A 180 13.03 -25.74 -12.16
N LEU A 181 11.93 -25.53 -11.44
CA LEU A 181 11.30 -26.57 -10.61
C LEU A 181 10.79 -27.73 -11.47
N ASP A 182 10.17 -27.43 -12.61
CA ASP A 182 9.68 -28.42 -13.56
C ASP A 182 10.82 -29.29 -14.14
N LYS A 183 12.00 -28.70 -14.36
CA LYS A 183 13.22 -29.42 -14.73
C LYS A 183 13.86 -30.20 -13.58
N GLY A 184 13.21 -30.26 -12.40
CA GLY A 184 13.69 -30.99 -11.23
C GLY A 184 14.83 -30.30 -10.47
N VAL A 185 15.09 -29.01 -10.71
CA VAL A 185 16.10 -28.28 -9.93
C VAL A 185 15.58 -28.10 -8.50
N PRO A 186 16.29 -28.59 -7.47
CA PRO A 186 15.87 -28.41 -6.09
C PRO A 186 15.73 -26.93 -5.73
N VAL A 187 14.62 -26.53 -5.10
CA VAL A 187 14.35 -25.13 -4.77
C VAL A 187 15.50 -24.42 -4.03
N LYS A 188 16.19 -25.13 -3.13
CA LYS A 188 17.35 -24.62 -2.38
C LYS A 188 18.61 -24.38 -3.25
N LYS A 189 18.62 -24.86 -4.49
CA LYS A 189 19.70 -24.65 -5.48
C LYS A 189 19.43 -23.50 -6.45
N ILE A 190 18.20 -22.99 -6.48
CA ILE A 190 17.80 -21.88 -7.33
C ILE A 190 18.26 -20.57 -6.67
N ARG A 191 19.37 -20.00 -7.15
CA ARG A 191 20.03 -18.82 -6.54
C ARG A 191 20.37 -17.71 -7.55
N ASP A 192 20.09 -17.93 -8.82
CA ASP A 192 20.49 -17.09 -9.96
C ASP A 192 19.29 -16.43 -10.68
N VAL A 193 18.14 -16.31 -10.01
CA VAL A 193 16.94 -15.68 -10.58
C VAL A 193 16.80 -14.25 -10.04
N ARG A 194 16.76 -13.27 -10.94
CA ARG A 194 16.52 -11.87 -10.58
C ARG A 194 15.13 -11.69 -9.96
N GLY A 195 14.98 -10.68 -9.09
CA GLY A 195 13.72 -10.40 -8.39
C GLY A 195 13.38 -11.42 -7.29
N THR A 196 14.41 -12.15 -6.79
CA THR A 196 14.25 -13.10 -5.69
C THR A 196 15.13 -12.76 -4.50
N ALA A 197 14.72 -13.25 -3.32
CA ALA A 197 15.58 -13.36 -2.16
C ALA A 197 15.52 -14.78 -1.61
N TYR A 198 16.67 -15.26 -1.09
CA TYR A 198 16.82 -16.62 -0.54
C TYR A 198 17.77 -16.62 0.67
N LEU A 199 17.74 -17.70 1.44
CA LEU A 199 18.66 -17.91 2.54
C LEU A 199 19.82 -18.82 2.11
N ALA A 200 21.04 -18.43 2.46
CA ALA A 200 22.27 -19.16 2.21
C ALA A 200 23.11 -19.27 3.48
N LYS A 201 24.20 -20.02 3.44
CA LYS A 201 25.20 -20.01 4.50
C LYS A 201 26.22 -18.90 4.27
N PRO A 202 26.75 -18.26 5.31
CA PRO A 202 27.87 -17.35 5.17
C PRO A 202 29.02 -18.02 4.39
N GLY A 203 29.56 -17.32 3.37
CA GLY A 203 30.60 -17.86 2.49
C GLY A 203 30.10 -18.62 1.26
N ASP A 204 28.79 -18.90 1.14
CA ASP A 204 28.22 -19.43 -0.11
C ASP A 204 28.39 -18.41 -1.25
N LYS A 205 28.70 -18.92 -2.46
CA LYS A 205 28.84 -18.07 -3.66
C LYS A 205 27.51 -17.41 -4.01
N ILE A 206 27.54 -16.09 -4.22
CA ILE A 206 26.43 -15.28 -4.73
C ILE A 206 26.54 -15.19 -6.25
N ALA A 207 25.41 -15.33 -6.94
CA ALA A 207 25.37 -15.39 -8.41
C ALA A 207 25.54 -14.02 -9.09
N PHE A 208 25.27 -12.92 -8.38
CA PHE A 208 25.32 -11.56 -8.91
C PHE A 208 26.33 -10.71 -8.14
N ASP A 209 26.79 -9.62 -8.77
CA ASP A 209 27.61 -8.62 -8.11
C ASP A 209 26.87 -7.99 -6.93
N CYS A 210 27.53 -7.92 -5.79
CA CYS A 210 26.98 -7.34 -4.59
C CYS A 210 27.12 -5.81 -4.57
N ALA A 211 26.18 -5.14 -3.91
CA ALA A 211 26.27 -3.73 -3.61
C ALA A 211 27.45 -3.48 -2.67
N GLU A 212 28.21 -2.45 -2.96
CA GLU A 212 29.24 -1.93 -2.06
C GLU A 212 28.61 -1.01 -1.03
N GLY A 213 29.32 -0.77 0.08
CA GLY A 213 28.98 0.27 1.04
C GLY A 213 28.90 1.65 0.37
N ILE A 214 28.22 2.57 1.04
CA ILE A 214 27.97 3.92 0.49
C ILE A 214 29.11 4.87 0.82
N ASP A 215 29.76 4.65 1.96
CA ASP A 215 30.89 5.40 2.50
C ASP A 215 32.05 4.44 2.81
N GLU A 216 33.24 4.94 2.99
CA GLU A 216 34.44 4.15 3.38
C GLU A 216 34.27 3.39 4.72
N TYR A 217 33.29 3.78 5.52
CA TYR A 217 32.93 3.18 6.81
C TYR A 217 31.76 2.20 6.71
N ASP A 218 31.10 2.09 5.53
CA ASP A 218 30.01 1.16 5.34
C ASP A 218 30.54 -0.26 5.10
N GLN A 219 29.86 -1.23 5.70
CA GLN A 219 30.26 -2.63 5.54
C GLN A 219 30.05 -3.11 4.11
N PRO A 220 31.09 -3.44 3.36
CA PRO A 220 30.95 -3.86 1.96
C PRO A 220 30.25 -5.21 1.82
N ASN A 221 30.16 -6.00 2.88
CA ASN A 221 29.58 -7.34 2.90
C ASN A 221 28.17 -7.41 3.52
N GLY A 222 27.52 -6.26 3.78
CA GLY A 222 26.19 -6.19 4.39
C GLY A 222 26.21 -6.05 5.90
N TYR A 223 25.04 -5.73 6.47
CA TYR A 223 24.82 -5.54 7.90
C TYR A 223 24.31 -6.83 8.54
N THR A 224 24.59 -7.02 9.83
CA THR A 224 23.95 -8.05 10.63
C THR A 224 22.59 -7.56 11.15
N TYR A 225 21.67 -8.50 11.40
CA TYR A 225 20.37 -8.17 11.99
C TYR A 225 20.50 -7.46 13.33
N ASP A 226 21.48 -7.86 14.17
CA ASP A 226 21.69 -7.26 15.48
C ASP A 226 22.17 -5.81 15.38
N GLU A 227 23.09 -5.50 14.45
CA GLU A 227 23.47 -4.11 14.15
C GLU A 227 22.27 -3.27 13.72
N LEU A 228 21.43 -3.80 12.81
CA LEU A 228 20.24 -3.09 12.32
C LEU A 228 19.20 -2.85 13.41
N LYS A 229 19.13 -3.72 14.40
CA LYS A 229 18.22 -3.62 15.54
C LYS A 229 18.70 -2.63 16.59
N GLU A 230 20.02 -2.58 16.83
CA GLU A 230 20.63 -1.80 17.91
C GLU A 230 21.09 -0.41 17.48
N ASP A 231 21.61 -0.28 16.25
CA ASP A 231 22.07 1.00 15.69
C ASP A 231 21.11 1.57 14.65
N LYS A 232 20.43 2.65 15.01
CA LYS A 232 19.53 3.41 14.13
C LYS A 232 20.25 4.02 12.94
N SER A 233 21.54 4.35 13.06
CA SER A 233 22.35 4.88 11.95
C SER A 233 22.65 3.78 10.93
N ALA A 234 23.05 2.59 11.39
CA ALA A 234 23.22 1.41 10.54
C ALA A 234 21.92 1.06 9.80
N TYR A 235 20.78 1.08 10.49
CA TYR A 235 19.48 0.86 9.86
C TYR A 235 19.17 1.88 8.73
N ALA A 236 19.44 3.17 8.97
CA ALA A 236 19.21 4.20 7.95
C ALA A 236 20.15 4.04 6.74
N LYS A 237 21.42 3.69 6.96
CA LYS A 237 22.41 3.42 5.90
C LYS A 237 22.05 2.17 5.10
N ALA A 238 21.67 1.08 5.74
CA ALA A 238 21.22 -0.15 5.08
C ALA A 238 20.03 0.13 4.16
N PHE A 239 19.04 0.89 4.62
CA PHE A 239 17.91 1.28 3.79
C PHE A 239 18.35 2.11 2.56
N LYS A 240 19.31 3.02 2.70
CA LYS A 240 19.84 3.80 1.57
C LYS A 240 20.45 2.89 0.51
N ILE A 241 21.21 1.85 0.90
CA ILE A 241 21.73 0.83 -0.01
C ILE A 241 20.59 0.09 -0.72
N GLN A 242 19.57 -0.36 0.02
CA GLN A 242 18.39 -1.03 -0.51
C GLN A 242 17.65 -0.14 -1.52
N TYR A 243 17.43 1.13 -1.20
CA TYR A 243 16.72 2.07 -2.07
C TYR A 243 17.49 2.36 -3.37
N TRP A 244 18.82 2.48 -3.30
CA TRP A 244 19.67 2.77 -4.46
C TRP A 244 19.79 1.58 -5.40
N ASN A 245 19.77 0.36 -4.87
CA ASN A 245 19.84 -0.87 -5.66
C ASN A 245 18.45 -1.40 -6.08
N ASN A 246 17.36 -0.72 -5.72
CA ASN A 246 16.01 -1.09 -6.15
C ASN A 246 15.72 -0.60 -7.58
N ASP A 247 16.55 -1.06 -8.53
CA ASP A 247 16.45 -0.75 -9.95
C ASP A 247 16.81 -1.98 -10.80
N GLY A 248 15.96 -2.30 -11.78
CA GLY A 248 16.10 -3.51 -12.58
C GLY A 248 17.28 -3.49 -13.56
N ILE A 249 17.88 -2.32 -13.82
CA ILE A 249 19.00 -2.17 -14.76
C ILE A 249 20.33 -2.09 -14.01
N SER A 250 20.44 -1.16 -13.07
CA SER A 250 21.69 -0.86 -12.35
C SER A 250 21.80 -1.48 -10.97
N GLY A 251 20.72 -2.10 -10.45
CA GLY A 251 20.72 -2.70 -9.12
C GLY A 251 21.65 -3.90 -9.01
N LYS A 252 22.28 -4.02 -7.86
CA LYS A 252 23.16 -5.13 -7.46
C LYS A 252 22.51 -5.99 -6.39
N ALA A 253 23.05 -7.16 -6.10
CA ALA A 253 22.61 -8.00 -5.00
C ALA A 253 22.94 -7.37 -3.64
N ILE A 254 22.10 -7.63 -2.66
CA ILE A 254 22.27 -7.13 -1.27
C ILE A 254 22.28 -8.31 -0.32
N VAL A 255 23.17 -8.25 0.68
CA VAL A 255 23.30 -9.29 1.71
C VAL A 255 22.97 -8.71 3.08
N GLU A 256 22.29 -9.51 3.90
CA GLU A 256 21.99 -9.21 5.30
C GLU A 256 22.22 -10.49 6.14
N TYR A 257 22.94 -10.38 7.25
CA TYR A 257 23.37 -11.53 8.03
C TYR A 257 22.46 -11.80 9.23
N TYR A 258 22.19 -13.10 9.48
CA TYR A 258 21.37 -13.63 10.57
C TYR A 258 22.07 -14.82 11.20
N ASP A 259 22.77 -14.64 12.29
CA ASP A 259 23.51 -15.71 13.00
C ASP A 259 24.32 -16.62 12.02
N ASP A 260 23.82 -17.82 11.79
CA ASP A 260 24.41 -18.86 10.92
C ASP A 260 23.97 -18.79 9.46
N ARG A 261 23.18 -17.79 9.07
CA ARG A 261 22.59 -17.63 7.73
C ARG A 261 22.82 -16.24 7.18
N MET A 262 22.81 -16.14 5.87
CA MET A 262 22.70 -14.87 5.18
C MET A 262 21.47 -14.85 4.28
N LEU A 263 20.76 -13.73 4.29
CA LEU A 263 19.75 -13.39 3.31
C LEU A 263 20.47 -12.78 2.11
N VAL A 264 20.22 -13.29 0.93
CA VAL A 264 20.71 -12.73 -0.33
C VAL A 264 19.51 -12.25 -1.12
N GLU A 265 19.41 -10.94 -1.37
CA GLU A 265 18.51 -10.38 -2.36
C GLU A 265 19.24 -10.27 -3.69
N ASN A 266 18.78 -10.98 -4.70
CA ASN A 266 19.25 -10.83 -6.07
C ASN A 266 18.77 -9.48 -6.65
N PRO A 267 19.43 -8.92 -7.68
CA PRO A 267 18.99 -7.68 -8.31
C PRO A 267 17.52 -7.76 -8.77
N PRO A 268 16.77 -6.63 -8.76
CA PRO A 268 15.40 -6.62 -9.25
C PRO A 268 15.30 -7.08 -10.71
N GLN A 269 14.13 -7.60 -11.10
CA GLN A 269 13.84 -7.81 -12.51
C GLN A 269 13.84 -6.48 -13.26
N PRO A 270 14.37 -6.41 -14.49
CA PRO A 270 14.08 -5.30 -15.38
C PRO A 270 12.55 -5.14 -15.56
N PRO A 271 12.04 -3.91 -15.68
CA PRO A 271 10.64 -3.72 -16.02
C PRO A 271 10.25 -4.49 -17.29
N LEU A 272 9.02 -5.02 -17.34
CA LEU A 272 8.52 -5.67 -18.54
C LEU A 272 8.59 -4.71 -19.73
N GLU A 273 8.94 -5.22 -20.90
CA GLU A 273 8.83 -4.46 -22.14
C GLU A 273 7.34 -4.29 -22.51
N GLN A 274 7.06 -3.42 -23.48
CA GLN A 274 5.66 -3.05 -23.80
C GLN A 274 4.85 -4.25 -24.28
N ASP A 275 5.41 -5.09 -25.14
CA ASP A 275 4.77 -6.29 -25.70
C ASP A 275 4.49 -7.35 -24.61
N GLU A 276 5.43 -7.54 -23.68
CA GLU A 276 5.21 -8.44 -22.53
C GLU A 276 4.09 -7.91 -21.63
N LEU A 277 4.09 -6.59 -21.39
CA LEU A 277 3.06 -5.96 -20.58
C LEU A 277 1.68 -6.07 -21.26
N ASP A 278 1.62 -5.85 -22.58
CA ASP A 278 0.42 -6.02 -23.39
C ASP A 278 -0.10 -7.45 -23.34
N HIS A 279 0.81 -8.44 -23.44
CA HIS A 279 0.46 -9.86 -23.31
C HIS A 279 -0.15 -10.18 -21.95
N VAL A 280 0.47 -9.74 -20.84
CA VAL A 280 -0.05 -9.94 -19.48
C VAL A 280 -1.47 -9.42 -19.34
N TYR A 281 -1.78 -8.24 -19.89
CA TYR A 281 -3.13 -7.67 -19.80
C TYR A 281 -4.12 -8.25 -20.81
N ALA A 282 -3.66 -8.99 -21.82
CA ALA A 282 -4.49 -9.72 -22.79
C ALA A 282 -4.90 -11.11 -22.32
N LEU A 283 -4.36 -11.65 -21.22
CA LEU A 283 -4.72 -12.94 -20.66
C LEU A 283 -6.23 -13.02 -20.34
N PRO A 284 -6.81 -14.24 -20.32
CA PRO A 284 -8.27 -14.45 -20.30
C PRO A 284 -8.87 -14.23 -18.89
N TYR A 285 -8.76 -13.02 -18.35
CA TYR A 285 -9.36 -12.66 -17.06
C TYR A 285 -10.89 -12.64 -17.14
N MET A 286 -11.56 -13.18 -16.13
CA MET A 286 -13.02 -13.13 -15.98
C MET A 286 -13.53 -11.73 -15.60
N ARG A 287 -12.67 -10.83 -15.14
CA ARG A 287 -12.95 -9.45 -14.73
C ARG A 287 -14.03 -9.31 -13.64
N THR A 288 -14.14 -10.33 -12.81
CA THR A 288 -15.06 -10.36 -11.68
C THR A 288 -14.52 -11.29 -10.60
N TYR A 289 -15.22 -11.36 -9.47
CA TYR A 289 -14.96 -12.35 -8.42
C TYR A 289 -15.60 -13.70 -8.78
N HIS A 290 -15.07 -14.76 -8.15
CA HIS A 290 -15.59 -16.11 -8.35
C HIS A 290 -17.05 -16.22 -7.85
N PRO A 291 -17.96 -16.91 -8.59
CA PRO A 291 -19.38 -17.00 -8.27
C PRO A 291 -19.71 -17.58 -6.89
N MET A 292 -18.80 -18.37 -6.29
CA MET A 292 -18.97 -18.89 -4.93
C MET A 292 -19.21 -17.81 -3.85
N TYR A 293 -18.89 -16.53 -4.14
CA TYR A 293 -19.08 -15.42 -3.20
C TYR A 293 -20.40 -14.67 -3.38
N GLU A 294 -21.24 -14.99 -4.37
CA GLU A 294 -22.50 -14.28 -4.62
C GLU A 294 -23.43 -14.28 -3.40
N GLU A 295 -23.68 -15.45 -2.82
CA GLU A 295 -24.54 -15.60 -1.64
C GLU A 295 -23.93 -14.96 -0.38
N MET A 296 -22.62 -14.72 -0.39
CA MET A 296 -21.89 -14.09 0.71
C MET A 296 -21.86 -12.54 0.59
N GLY A 297 -22.52 -11.97 -0.43
CA GLY A 297 -22.54 -10.52 -0.70
C GLY A 297 -21.46 -10.03 -1.64
N GLY A 298 -20.83 -10.94 -2.42
CA GLY A 298 -19.79 -10.62 -3.40
C GLY A 298 -18.50 -10.13 -2.78
N VAL A 299 -17.58 -9.63 -3.61
CA VAL A 299 -16.29 -9.05 -3.17
C VAL A 299 -16.25 -7.56 -3.56
N PRO A 300 -16.47 -6.64 -2.62
CA PRO A 300 -16.66 -5.22 -2.92
C PRO A 300 -15.46 -4.54 -3.59
N ALA A 301 -14.24 -5.03 -3.40
CA ALA A 301 -13.03 -4.47 -4.02
C ALA A 301 -13.10 -4.43 -5.57
N ILE A 302 -13.93 -5.29 -6.20
CA ILE A 302 -14.09 -5.30 -7.67
C ILE A 302 -14.74 -4.01 -8.18
N THR A 303 -15.57 -3.35 -7.39
CA THR A 303 -16.34 -2.16 -7.83
C THR A 303 -15.44 -0.99 -8.25
N GLU A 304 -14.27 -0.89 -7.65
CA GLU A 304 -13.30 0.18 -7.96
C GLU A 304 -12.58 -0.04 -9.29
N VAL A 305 -12.42 -1.31 -9.72
CA VAL A 305 -11.56 -1.66 -10.86
C VAL A 305 -12.30 -2.29 -12.03
N LYS A 306 -13.53 -2.79 -11.87
CA LYS A 306 -14.26 -3.55 -12.88
C LYS A 306 -14.29 -2.89 -14.26
N PHE A 307 -14.50 -1.59 -14.30
CA PHE A 307 -14.55 -0.79 -15.52
C PHE A 307 -13.39 0.22 -15.57
N SER A 308 -12.23 -0.18 -15.09
CA SER A 308 -11.02 0.65 -15.09
C SER A 308 -9.93 -0.01 -15.91
N ILE A 309 -9.07 0.78 -16.53
CA ILE A 309 -7.95 0.35 -17.38
C ILE A 309 -6.66 0.83 -16.76
N THR A 310 -5.77 -0.10 -16.41
CA THR A 310 -4.42 0.24 -15.96
C THR A 310 -3.51 0.30 -17.18
N HIS A 311 -3.02 1.50 -17.53
CA HIS A 311 -2.21 1.68 -18.72
C HIS A 311 -0.70 1.73 -18.48
N ASN A 312 -0.26 1.87 -17.22
CA ASN A 312 1.17 1.97 -16.88
C ASN A 312 1.49 1.30 -15.54
N ARG A 313 2.77 0.99 -15.33
CA ARG A 313 3.37 0.53 -14.09
C ARG A 313 4.61 1.34 -13.76
N GLY A 314 5.02 1.33 -12.47
CA GLY A 314 6.14 2.13 -11.98
C GLY A 314 5.77 3.60 -11.73
N CYS A 315 6.59 4.31 -10.96
CA CYS A 315 6.34 5.71 -10.63
C CYS A 315 7.65 6.46 -10.32
N PHE A 316 8.05 7.38 -11.21
CA PHE A 316 9.24 8.22 -10.97
C PHE A 316 8.97 9.40 -10.01
N GLY A 317 7.77 9.51 -9.44
CA GLY A 317 7.46 10.51 -8.43
C GLY A 317 8.32 10.39 -7.17
N GLY A 318 8.67 9.17 -6.79
CA GLY A 318 9.65 8.89 -5.75
C GLY A 318 9.34 9.50 -4.38
N CYS A 319 8.06 9.62 -4.01
CA CYS A 319 7.65 10.13 -2.69
C CYS A 319 8.17 9.21 -1.58
N ASN A 320 8.71 9.78 -0.51
CA ASN A 320 9.40 9.06 0.55
C ASN A 320 8.50 8.13 1.38
N PHE A 321 7.20 8.41 1.43
CA PHE A 321 6.21 7.61 2.17
C PHE A 321 5.54 6.52 1.33
N CYS A 322 5.80 6.48 0.01
CA CYS A 322 5.06 5.63 -0.91
C CYS A 322 5.78 4.30 -1.15
N ALA A 323 5.15 3.20 -0.77
CA ALA A 323 5.66 1.85 -0.98
C ALA A 323 5.66 1.41 -2.46
N LEU A 324 4.88 2.06 -3.32
CA LEU A 324 4.82 1.72 -4.76
C LEU A 324 6.18 1.87 -5.45
N ALA A 325 6.95 2.92 -5.10
CA ALA A 325 8.28 3.12 -5.66
C ALA A 325 9.25 1.98 -5.29
N PHE A 326 9.06 1.35 -4.13
CA PHE A 326 9.89 0.24 -3.67
C PHE A 326 9.40 -1.12 -4.18
N HIS A 327 8.10 -1.26 -4.46
CA HIS A 327 7.51 -2.49 -4.98
C HIS A 327 7.49 -2.53 -6.52
N GLN A 328 6.99 -1.49 -7.21
CA GLN A 328 6.90 -1.46 -8.68
C GLN A 328 8.12 -0.85 -9.37
N GLY A 329 9.02 -0.21 -8.60
CA GLY A 329 10.15 0.50 -9.14
C GLY A 329 9.83 1.96 -9.56
N ARG A 330 10.89 2.70 -9.89
CA ARG A 330 10.84 4.12 -10.28
C ARG A 330 10.91 4.35 -11.79
N ALA A 331 11.04 3.31 -12.59
CA ALA A 331 10.95 3.38 -14.05
C ALA A 331 9.51 3.14 -14.49
N VAL A 332 8.97 4.03 -15.32
CA VAL A 332 7.62 3.88 -15.87
C VAL A 332 7.68 3.07 -17.16
N ARG A 333 6.79 2.08 -17.26
CA ARG A 333 6.51 1.31 -18.48
C ARG A 333 5.00 1.33 -18.73
N SER A 334 4.63 1.50 -19.99
CA SER A 334 3.24 1.60 -20.41
C SER A 334 2.88 0.56 -21.45
N ARG A 335 1.65 0.15 -21.38
CA ARG A 335 1.01 -0.67 -22.42
C ARG A 335 0.86 0.15 -23.70
N SER A 336 0.77 -0.53 -24.84
CA SER A 336 0.42 0.12 -26.10
C SER A 336 -1.00 0.72 -26.02
N ILE A 337 -1.28 1.70 -26.85
CA ILE A 337 -2.63 2.25 -26.99
C ILE A 337 -3.59 1.15 -27.44
N GLU A 338 -3.17 0.34 -28.42
CA GLU A 338 -3.95 -0.77 -28.94
C GLU A 338 -4.37 -1.77 -27.86
N SER A 339 -3.46 -2.16 -26.98
CA SER A 339 -3.76 -3.06 -25.84
C SER A 339 -4.85 -2.47 -24.93
N CYS A 340 -4.76 -1.18 -24.60
CA CYS A 340 -5.75 -0.51 -23.76
C CYS A 340 -7.12 -0.37 -24.46
N VAL A 341 -7.13 -0.12 -25.76
CA VAL A 341 -8.36 -0.04 -26.56
C VAL A 341 -9.04 -1.40 -26.65
N LYS A 342 -8.30 -2.47 -26.92
CA LYS A 342 -8.83 -3.86 -26.87
C LYS A 342 -9.47 -4.19 -25.51
N GLU A 343 -8.85 -3.74 -24.42
CA GLU A 343 -9.44 -3.90 -23.08
C GLU A 343 -10.73 -3.10 -22.92
N ALA A 344 -10.80 -1.86 -23.43
CA ALA A 344 -12.03 -1.07 -23.43
C ALA A 344 -13.15 -1.73 -24.24
N GLU A 345 -12.82 -2.38 -25.36
CA GLU A 345 -13.79 -3.14 -26.17
C GLU A 345 -14.34 -4.38 -25.41
N ILE A 346 -13.48 -5.08 -24.65
CA ILE A 346 -13.89 -6.18 -23.78
C ILE A 346 -14.86 -5.65 -22.70
N ILE A 347 -14.49 -4.56 -22.03
CA ILE A 347 -15.33 -3.91 -21.02
C ILE A 347 -16.68 -3.48 -21.62
N ALA A 348 -16.68 -2.89 -22.82
CA ALA A 348 -17.88 -2.41 -23.49
C ALA A 348 -18.86 -3.53 -23.88
N LYS A 349 -18.41 -4.78 -23.92
CA LYS A 349 -19.23 -5.98 -24.17
C LYS A 349 -19.81 -6.58 -22.87
N MET A 350 -19.35 -6.17 -21.70
CA MET A 350 -19.85 -6.71 -20.44
C MET A 350 -21.33 -6.34 -20.21
N PRO A 351 -22.17 -7.28 -19.71
CA PRO A 351 -23.63 -7.08 -19.63
C PRO A 351 -24.04 -5.89 -18.76
N ASP A 352 -23.28 -5.60 -17.71
CA ASP A 352 -23.56 -4.54 -16.74
C ASP A 352 -22.85 -3.23 -17.04
N PHE A 353 -22.14 -3.12 -18.19
CA PHE A 353 -21.49 -1.88 -18.61
C PHE A 353 -22.50 -0.83 -19.07
N LYS A 354 -22.48 0.33 -18.41
CA LYS A 354 -23.43 1.44 -18.69
C LYS A 354 -22.84 2.56 -19.54
N GLY A 355 -21.65 2.36 -20.10
CA GLY A 355 -20.97 3.31 -20.96
C GLY A 355 -19.92 4.18 -20.25
N TYR A 356 -19.55 3.87 -19.03
CA TYR A 356 -18.61 4.66 -18.26
C TYR A 356 -17.34 3.86 -17.95
N ILE A 357 -16.20 4.27 -18.52
CA ILE A 357 -14.89 3.83 -18.07
C ILE A 357 -14.56 4.68 -16.84
N HIS A 358 -14.43 4.01 -15.68
CA HIS A 358 -14.31 4.71 -14.40
C HIS A 358 -12.93 5.32 -14.17
N ASP A 359 -11.89 4.71 -14.74
CA ASP A 359 -10.52 5.21 -14.66
C ASP A 359 -9.66 4.67 -15.81
N VAL A 360 -8.88 5.54 -16.42
CA VAL A 360 -7.74 5.15 -17.27
C VAL A 360 -6.48 5.63 -16.55
N GLY A 361 -5.91 4.77 -15.73
CA GLY A 361 -4.94 5.17 -14.73
C GLY A 361 -3.81 4.17 -14.48
N GLY A 362 -3.23 4.30 -13.31
CA GLY A 362 -2.11 3.49 -12.84
C GLY A 362 -1.56 4.03 -11.51
N PRO A 363 -0.32 3.71 -11.13
CA PRO A 363 0.31 4.26 -9.93
C PRO A 363 0.30 5.80 -9.88
N THR A 364 0.38 6.42 -11.04
CA THR A 364 0.18 7.85 -11.31
C THR A 364 -0.46 7.97 -12.69
N ALA A 365 -1.68 8.50 -12.76
CA ALA A 365 -2.49 8.45 -13.98
C ALA A 365 -1.82 9.12 -15.18
N ASN A 366 -1.18 10.24 -14.98
CA ASN A 366 -0.58 11.01 -16.08
C ASN A 366 0.89 10.69 -16.37
N PHE A 367 1.41 9.54 -15.85
CA PHE A 367 2.72 9.03 -16.25
C PHE A 367 2.56 7.96 -17.32
N ARG A 368 2.99 8.26 -18.54
CA ARG A 368 2.92 7.31 -19.64
C ARG A 368 4.29 6.97 -20.23
N LYS A 369 5.18 7.93 -20.26
CA LYS A 369 6.56 7.75 -20.75
C LYS A 369 7.56 7.69 -19.59
N PRO A 370 8.73 7.08 -19.78
CA PRO A 370 9.86 7.23 -18.87
C PRO A 370 10.18 8.71 -18.63
N ALA A 371 10.69 9.04 -17.45
CA ALA A 371 11.01 10.43 -17.13
C ALA A 371 12.07 11.04 -18.06
N CYS A 372 12.99 10.22 -18.59
CA CYS A 372 14.01 10.60 -19.58
C CYS A 372 14.59 9.35 -20.23
N ASP A 373 15.28 9.51 -21.37
CA ASP A 373 15.87 8.39 -22.12
C ASP A 373 16.92 7.63 -21.30
N LYS A 374 17.67 8.32 -20.46
CA LYS A 374 18.67 7.70 -19.58
C LYS A 374 18.10 6.56 -18.72
N GLN A 375 16.83 6.66 -18.30
CA GLN A 375 16.21 5.61 -17.47
C GLN A 375 16.11 4.27 -18.20
N LEU A 376 16.02 4.26 -19.53
CA LEU A 376 15.89 3.04 -20.32
C LEU A 376 17.23 2.30 -20.47
N GLU A 377 18.34 3.06 -20.49
CA GLU A 377 19.67 2.52 -20.75
C GLU A 377 20.48 2.27 -19.47
N LYS A 378 20.42 3.22 -18.53
CA LYS A 378 21.27 3.25 -17.33
C LYS A 378 20.52 3.06 -16.03
N GLY A 379 19.20 2.85 -16.11
CA GLY A 379 18.34 2.77 -14.94
C GLY A 379 18.05 4.13 -14.29
N VAL A 380 17.40 4.08 -13.12
CA VAL A 380 17.01 5.27 -12.38
C VAL A 380 18.18 5.87 -11.61
N CYS A 381 18.22 7.20 -11.51
CA CYS A 381 19.26 7.89 -10.75
C CYS A 381 19.15 7.53 -9.26
N PRO A 382 20.18 6.97 -8.61
CA PRO A 382 20.10 6.58 -7.19
C PRO A 382 19.87 7.78 -6.27
N GLY A 383 20.67 8.85 -6.38
CA GLY A 383 20.64 10.00 -5.50
C GLY A 383 19.82 11.20 -6.00
N LYS A 384 19.09 11.10 -7.14
CA LYS A 384 18.31 12.20 -7.72
C LYS A 384 16.87 11.76 -7.99
N ARG A 385 15.94 12.71 -7.93
CA ARG A 385 14.54 12.50 -8.24
C ARG A 385 14.11 13.37 -9.42
N CYS A 386 13.17 12.86 -10.21
CA CYS A 386 12.77 13.52 -11.45
C CYS A 386 11.95 14.79 -11.23
N LEU A 387 11.20 14.87 -10.11
CA LEU A 387 10.28 15.97 -9.80
C LEU A 387 10.60 16.73 -8.51
N PHE A 388 11.63 16.32 -7.75
CA PHE A 388 11.97 16.92 -6.49
C PHE A 388 13.47 17.29 -6.41
N PRO A 389 13.85 18.43 -5.79
CA PRO A 389 12.98 19.51 -5.27
C PRO A 389 12.34 20.37 -6.39
N LYS A 390 12.88 20.30 -7.58
CA LYS A 390 12.38 20.93 -8.83
C LYS A 390 12.43 19.88 -9.94
N PRO A 391 11.64 20.05 -11.02
CA PRO A 391 11.75 19.17 -12.18
C PRO A 391 13.19 19.08 -12.69
N CYS A 392 13.64 17.84 -12.94
CA CYS A 392 14.98 17.57 -13.47
C CYS A 392 15.11 18.22 -14.87
N PRO A 393 16.26 18.86 -15.21
CA PRO A 393 16.45 19.43 -16.53
C PRO A 393 16.28 18.43 -17.69
N ASN A 394 16.52 17.15 -17.44
CA ASN A 394 16.36 16.07 -18.44
C ASN A 394 14.94 15.47 -18.44
N LEU A 395 14.02 15.97 -17.61
CA LEU A 395 12.65 15.47 -17.56
C LEU A 395 11.94 15.79 -18.86
N LYS A 396 11.38 14.76 -19.49
CA LYS A 396 10.53 14.88 -20.67
C LYS A 396 9.06 14.85 -20.23
N ALA A 397 8.52 16.03 -19.92
CA ALA A 397 7.10 16.16 -19.59
C ALA A 397 6.30 16.30 -20.89
N ASP A 398 5.55 15.25 -21.21
CA ASP A 398 4.74 15.16 -22.43
C ASP A 398 3.53 14.25 -22.20
N HIS A 399 2.33 14.80 -22.43
CA HIS A 399 1.06 14.08 -22.29
C HIS A 399 0.40 13.75 -23.64
N SER A 400 1.07 13.99 -24.78
CA SER A 400 0.50 13.80 -26.11
C SER A 400 -0.04 12.38 -26.34
N GLU A 401 0.76 11.36 -25.97
CA GLU A 401 0.37 9.95 -26.08
C GLU A 401 -0.77 9.58 -25.13
N TYR A 402 -0.85 10.21 -23.96
CA TYR A 402 -1.96 9.99 -23.03
C TYR A 402 -3.27 10.59 -23.55
N ILE A 403 -3.19 11.77 -24.16
CA ILE A 403 -4.35 12.38 -24.86
C ILE A 403 -4.85 11.46 -25.98
N GLU A 404 -3.94 10.90 -26.75
CA GLU A 404 -4.30 9.99 -27.86
C GLU A 404 -4.94 8.71 -27.35
N LEU A 405 -4.39 8.10 -26.29
CA LEU A 405 -5.00 6.96 -25.62
C LEU A 405 -6.44 7.25 -25.18
N LEU A 406 -6.66 8.38 -24.52
CA LEU A 406 -7.99 8.76 -24.03
C LEU A 406 -8.98 8.94 -25.19
N LYS A 407 -8.56 9.60 -26.29
CA LYS A 407 -9.39 9.76 -27.48
C LYS A 407 -9.77 8.43 -28.12
N GLN A 408 -8.83 7.52 -28.25
CA GLN A 408 -9.11 6.21 -28.86
C GLN A 408 -10.03 5.35 -27.99
N ILE A 409 -9.91 5.41 -26.66
CA ILE A 409 -10.86 4.74 -25.76
C ILE A 409 -12.26 5.39 -25.83
N GLU A 410 -12.34 6.73 -25.96
CA GLU A 410 -13.61 7.44 -26.15
C GLU A 410 -14.32 7.03 -27.45
N ALA A 411 -13.56 6.66 -28.48
CA ALA A 411 -14.11 6.23 -29.78
C ALA A 411 -14.64 4.78 -29.77
N VAL A 412 -14.39 3.99 -28.72
CA VAL A 412 -14.89 2.60 -28.62
C VAL A 412 -16.42 2.58 -28.54
N PRO A 413 -17.12 1.80 -29.37
CA PRO A 413 -18.57 1.72 -29.36
C PRO A 413 -19.13 1.40 -27.96
N LYS A 414 -20.23 2.06 -27.56
CA LYS A 414 -20.89 2.04 -26.25
C LYS A 414 -20.14 2.79 -25.14
N VAL A 415 -18.91 3.24 -25.32
CA VAL A 415 -18.25 4.14 -24.36
C VAL A 415 -18.86 5.54 -24.52
N LYS A 416 -19.43 6.05 -23.44
CA LYS A 416 -20.06 7.39 -23.36
C LYS A 416 -19.16 8.42 -22.71
N LYS A 417 -18.37 7.98 -21.71
CA LYS A 417 -17.45 8.82 -20.94
C LYS A 417 -16.28 8.00 -20.41
N VAL A 418 -15.14 8.66 -20.39
CA VAL A 418 -13.89 8.14 -19.81
C VAL A 418 -13.46 9.09 -18.70
N PHE A 419 -13.29 8.57 -17.49
CA PHE A 419 -12.85 9.35 -16.35
C PHE A 419 -11.41 9.02 -15.94
N ILE A 420 -10.78 9.96 -15.24
CA ILE A 420 -9.49 9.79 -14.59
C ILE A 420 -9.71 9.98 -13.08
N ARG A 421 -9.60 8.88 -12.32
CA ARG A 421 -9.79 8.85 -10.86
C ARG A 421 -8.48 8.59 -10.10
N SER A 422 -7.54 7.91 -10.73
CA SER A 422 -6.19 7.69 -10.19
C SER A 422 -5.48 9.03 -9.96
N GLY A 423 -4.59 9.08 -8.97
CA GLY A 423 -3.90 10.29 -8.60
C GLY A 423 -3.08 10.91 -9.75
N ILE A 424 -3.23 12.20 -9.93
CA ILE A 424 -2.48 12.99 -10.92
C ILE A 424 -1.32 13.71 -10.25
N ARG A 425 -0.15 13.67 -10.87
CA ARG A 425 0.99 14.52 -10.50
C ARG A 425 0.84 15.89 -11.15
N PHE A 426 0.35 16.82 -10.35
CA PHE A 426 0.10 18.21 -10.77
C PHE A 426 1.39 18.96 -11.15
N ASP A 427 2.50 18.66 -10.50
CA ASP A 427 3.82 19.18 -10.78
C ASP A 427 4.36 18.72 -12.16
N TYR A 428 4.09 17.47 -12.54
CA TYR A 428 4.40 16.97 -13.89
C TYR A 428 3.52 17.61 -14.96
N MET A 429 2.24 17.86 -14.66
CA MET A 429 1.36 18.60 -15.57
C MET A 429 1.85 20.03 -15.82
N LEU A 430 2.31 20.72 -14.77
CA LEU A 430 2.87 22.07 -14.90
C LEU A 430 4.24 22.11 -15.58
N ALA A 431 4.97 21.00 -15.58
CA ALA A 431 6.25 20.87 -16.29
C ALA A 431 6.07 20.66 -17.80
N ASP A 432 4.91 20.20 -18.25
CA ASP A 432 4.55 20.13 -19.67
C ASP A 432 4.29 21.54 -20.20
N LYS A 433 4.99 21.90 -21.28
CA LYS A 433 4.82 23.19 -21.93
C LYS A 433 3.53 23.30 -22.74
N ASN A 434 2.87 22.16 -23.02
CA ASN A 434 1.63 22.07 -23.77
C ASN A 434 0.43 21.88 -22.83
N ASP A 435 -0.47 22.85 -22.83
CA ASP A 435 -1.68 22.83 -21.99
C ASP A 435 -2.82 21.94 -22.52
N ALA A 436 -2.62 21.23 -23.63
CA ALA A 436 -3.66 20.43 -24.26
C ALA A 436 -4.24 19.38 -23.33
N PHE A 437 -3.38 18.66 -22.58
CA PHE A 437 -3.85 17.68 -21.59
C PHE A 437 -4.61 18.34 -20.45
N PHE A 438 -4.14 19.48 -19.95
CA PHE A 438 -4.84 20.20 -18.89
C PHE A 438 -6.26 20.60 -19.29
N LYS A 439 -6.41 21.16 -20.50
CA LYS A 439 -7.72 21.52 -21.06
C LYS A 439 -8.61 20.30 -21.23
N LYS A 440 -8.09 19.22 -21.86
CA LYS A 440 -8.87 18.00 -22.09
C LYS A 440 -9.29 17.32 -20.77
N LEU A 441 -8.42 17.28 -19.79
CA LEU A 441 -8.75 16.76 -18.46
C LEU A 441 -9.96 17.47 -17.85
N VAL A 442 -9.92 18.80 -17.80
CA VAL A 442 -11.01 19.63 -17.24
C VAL A 442 -12.30 19.49 -18.04
N GLN A 443 -12.21 19.51 -19.37
CA GLN A 443 -13.38 19.43 -20.25
C GLN A 443 -14.08 18.08 -20.22
N ASP A 444 -13.32 16.97 -20.25
CA ASP A 444 -13.87 15.66 -20.61
C ASP A 444 -13.75 14.60 -19.51
N HIS A 445 -12.69 14.63 -18.67
CA HIS A 445 -12.31 13.47 -17.88
C HIS A 445 -12.49 13.62 -16.36
N VAL A 446 -12.97 14.77 -15.89
CA VAL A 446 -13.30 14.99 -14.46
C VAL A 446 -14.81 14.91 -14.26
N SER A 447 -15.24 14.02 -13.36
CA SER A 447 -16.66 13.78 -13.04
C SER A 447 -17.23 14.72 -11.96
N GLY A 448 -16.66 15.92 -11.79
CA GLY A 448 -17.04 16.90 -10.75
C GLY A 448 -15.98 17.07 -9.66
N GLN A 449 -15.19 16.06 -9.37
CA GLN A 449 -14.11 16.13 -8.38
C GLN A 449 -12.81 15.55 -8.94
N LEU A 450 -11.71 16.30 -8.78
CA LEU A 450 -10.37 15.84 -9.09
C LEU A 450 -9.57 15.67 -7.80
N LYS A 451 -9.09 14.45 -7.55
CA LYS A 451 -8.24 14.12 -6.42
C LYS A 451 -6.78 14.46 -6.74
N VAL A 452 -6.14 15.25 -5.90
CA VAL A 452 -4.73 15.63 -6.02
C VAL A 452 -4.06 15.54 -4.65
N ALA A 453 -2.75 15.33 -4.64
CA ALA A 453 -2.04 15.01 -3.41
C ALA A 453 -0.90 16.01 -3.13
N PRO A 454 -1.19 17.25 -2.65
CA PRO A 454 -0.16 18.17 -2.15
C PRO A 454 0.49 17.66 -0.85
N GLU A 455 -0.23 16.90 -0.04
CA GLU A 455 0.15 16.25 1.22
C GLU A 455 0.34 17.20 2.39
N HIS A 456 1.04 18.31 2.23
CA HIS A 456 1.32 19.31 3.27
C HIS A 456 1.57 20.70 2.65
N CYS A 457 1.70 21.75 3.49
CA CYS A 457 2.07 23.09 3.04
C CYS A 457 3.43 23.55 3.54
N SER A 458 3.97 22.97 4.63
CA SER A 458 5.27 23.36 5.17
C SER A 458 6.41 22.88 4.28
N PRO A 459 7.35 23.75 3.85
CA PRO A 459 8.50 23.37 3.04
C PRO A 459 9.37 22.29 3.69
N ASN A 460 9.54 22.35 5.03
CA ASN A 460 10.29 21.36 5.77
C ASN A 460 9.66 19.96 5.63
N VAL A 461 8.35 19.83 5.85
CA VAL A 461 7.63 18.55 5.76
C VAL A 461 7.62 18.04 4.33
N LEU A 462 7.33 18.92 3.35
CA LEU A 462 7.32 18.56 1.92
C LEU A 462 8.69 18.07 1.45
N SER A 463 9.77 18.66 1.96
CA SER A 463 11.13 18.20 1.69
C SER A 463 11.36 16.76 2.17
N HIS A 464 10.93 16.43 3.41
CA HIS A 464 11.01 15.06 3.93
C HIS A 464 10.05 14.09 3.26
N MET A 465 8.97 14.57 2.65
CA MET A 465 8.08 13.77 1.82
C MET A 465 8.62 13.52 0.40
N GLY A 466 9.61 14.30 -0.05
CA GLY A 466 10.08 14.29 -1.44
C GLY A 466 9.06 14.89 -2.41
N LYS A 467 8.33 15.92 -1.96
CA LYS A 467 7.30 16.64 -2.71
C LYS A 467 7.74 18.07 -3.04
N PRO A 468 7.25 18.67 -4.13
CA PRO A 468 7.51 20.06 -4.43
C PRO A 468 6.89 20.98 -3.37
N ASN A 469 7.39 22.21 -3.28
CA ASN A 469 6.81 23.23 -2.41
C ASN A 469 5.36 23.53 -2.77
N ILE A 470 4.59 24.03 -1.79
CA ILE A 470 3.13 24.24 -1.89
C ILE A 470 2.76 25.24 -2.98
N GLU A 471 3.62 26.19 -3.31
CA GLU A 471 3.38 27.20 -4.36
C GLU A 471 3.18 26.56 -5.75
N VAL A 472 3.73 25.36 -5.96
CA VAL A 472 3.50 24.57 -7.19
C VAL A 472 2.05 24.09 -7.25
N TYR A 473 1.52 23.66 -6.10
CA TYR A 473 0.11 23.28 -5.99
C TYR A 473 -0.81 24.49 -6.12
N ASP A 474 -0.46 25.62 -5.53
CA ASP A 474 -1.29 26.84 -5.62
C ASP A 474 -1.42 27.32 -7.08
N LYS A 475 -0.32 27.30 -7.85
CA LYS A 475 -0.35 27.58 -9.30
C LYS A 475 -1.22 26.60 -10.07
N PHE A 476 -1.13 25.32 -9.75
CA PHE A 476 -1.97 24.29 -10.35
C PHE A 476 -3.46 24.54 -10.03
N ARG A 477 -3.77 24.81 -8.75
CA ARG A 477 -5.13 25.08 -8.27
C ARG A 477 -5.74 26.28 -8.99
N GLU A 478 -5.02 27.38 -9.05
CA GLU A 478 -5.46 28.61 -9.74
C GLU A 478 -5.76 28.32 -11.20
N LYS A 479 -4.84 27.68 -11.92
CA LYS A 479 -5.01 27.32 -13.33
C LYS A 479 -6.20 26.38 -13.54
N TYR A 480 -6.38 25.39 -12.67
CA TYR A 480 -7.49 24.44 -12.71
C TYR A 480 -8.84 25.14 -12.55
N MET A 481 -8.97 26.00 -11.54
CA MET A 481 -10.21 26.72 -11.26
C MET A 481 -10.57 27.69 -12.42
N ASN A 482 -9.59 28.39 -12.95
CA ASN A 482 -9.78 29.29 -14.09
C ASN A 482 -10.25 28.53 -15.34
N LEU A 483 -9.64 27.38 -15.65
CA LEU A 483 -10.04 26.54 -16.78
C LEU A 483 -11.43 25.92 -16.57
N SER A 484 -11.73 25.44 -15.36
CA SER A 484 -13.05 24.89 -15.03
C SER A 484 -14.15 25.94 -15.24
N ALA A 485 -13.94 27.15 -14.74
CA ALA A 485 -14.86 28.27 -14.94
C ALA A 485 -15.00 28.64 -16.42
N ALA A 486 -13.89 28.72 -17.16
CA ALA A 486 -13.89 29.01 -18.61
C ALA A 486 -14.64 27.94 -19.42
N CYS A 487 -14.65 26.68 -18.97
CA CYS A 487 -15.42 25.58 -19.57
C CYS A 487 -16.89 25.52 -19.09
N GLY A 488 -17.34 26.43 -18.23
CA GLY A 488 -18.68 26.38 -17.63
C GLY A 488 -18.93 25.16 -16.76
N LYS A 489 -17.88 24.62 -16.13
CA LYS A 489 -17.96 23.42 -15.28
C LYS A 489 -17.95 23.78 -13.80
N GLU A 490 -18.79 23.10 -13.03
CA GLU A 490 -18.74 23.14 -11.58
C GLU A 490 -17.93 21.94 -11.07
N GLN A 491 -16.62 22.16 -10.91
CA GLN A 491 -15.68 21.12 -10.51
C GLN A 491 -14.88 21.56 -9.30
N TYR A 492 -14.53 20.57 -8.46
CA TYR A 492 -13.82 20.80 -7.20
C TYR A 492 -12.52 20.00 -7.14
N LEU A 493 -11.50 20.60 -6.52
CA LEU A 493 -10.28 19.87 -6.14
C LEU A 493 -10.48 19.26 -4.76
N VAL A 494 -10.11 17.99 -4.63
CA VAL A 494 -10.08 17.26 -3.35
C VAL A 494 -8.62 16.98 -3.02
N PRO A 495 -7.94 17.89 -2.26
CA PRO A 495 -6.55 17.68 -1.89
C PRO A 495 -6.43 16.62 -0.78
N TYR A 496 -5.56 15.65 -1.01
CA TYR A 496 -5.12 14.74 0.04
C TYR A 496 -4.06 15.42 0.90
N LEU A 497 -4.27 15.40 2.21
CA LEU A 497 -3.38 15.97 3.21
C LEU A 497 -3.06 14.92 4.26
N MET A 498 -1.82 14.95 4.75
CA MET A 498 -1.30 13.97 5.70
C MET A 498 -0.81 14.67 6.97
N SER A 499 -1.30 14.18 8.13
CA SER A 499 -0.80 14.63 9.44
C SER A 499 0.33 13.72 9.95
N SER A 500 1.17 14.27 10.82
CA SER A 500 2.17 13.53 11.59
C SER A 500 3.23 12.79 10.76
N HIS A 501 3.51 13.27 9.53
CA HIS A 501 4.65 12.77 8.76
C HIS A 501 5.97 13.18 9.44
N PRO A 502 7.06 12.39 9.36
CA PRO A 502 8.38 12.82 9.78
C PRO A 502 8.74 14.22 9.25
N GLY A 503 9.25 15.07 10.13
CA GLY A 503 9.48 16.50 9.88
C GLY A 503 8.32 17.40 10.30
N SER A 504 7.12 16.89 10.59
CA SER A 504 5.96 17.70 10.99
C SER A 504 5.98 17.98 12.49
N THR A 505 6.33 19.20 12.85
CA THR A 505 6.19 19.74 14.21
C THR A 505 4.76 20.23 14.45
N MET A 506 4.45 20.64 15.70
CA MET A 506 3.14 21.21 15.98
C MET A 506 2.93 22.56 15.25
N ASP A 507 3.98 23.34 15.04
CA ASP A 507 3.94 24.57 14.25
C ASP A 507 3.64 24.30 12.78
N ASP A 508 4.24 23.25 12.21
CA ASP A 508 3.94 22.84 10.84
C ASP A 508 2.48 22.40 10.68
N ALA A 509 1.94 21.69 11.68
CA ALA A 509 0.54 21.30 11.70
C ALA A 509 -0.42 22.49 11.86
N ALA A 510 -0.04 23.50 12.68
CA ALA A 510 -0.78 24.75 12.83
C ALA A 510 -0.83 25.54 11.51
N ARG A 511 0.33 25.67 10.85
CA ARG A 511 0.45 26.29 9.52
C ARG A 511 -0.41 25.59 8.49
N LEU A 512 -0.43 24.25 8.48
CA LEU A 512 -1.27 23.46 7.57
C LEU A 512 -2.75 23.70 7.82
N ALA A 513 -3.18 23.74 9.08
CA ALA A 513 -4.56 24.04 9.44
C ALA A 513 -5.00 25.42 8.96
N LEU A 514 -4.17 26.44 9.18
CA LEU A 514 -4.41 27.80 8.72
C LEU A 514 -4.44 27.88 7.19
N TYR A 515 -3.52 27.19 6.51
CA TYR A 515 -3.49 27.10 5.06
C TYR A 515 -4.82 26.53 4.53
N THR A 516 -5.32 25.42 5.10
CA THR A 516 -6.60 24.84 4.67
C THR A 516 -7.76 25.82 4.83
N LYS A 517 -7.79 26.60 5.92
CA LYS A 517 -8.79 27.65 6.12
C LYS A 517 -8.69 28.73 5.03
N LYS A 518 -7.47 29.21 4.72
CA LYS A 518 -7.23 30.25 3.71
C LYS A 518 -7.69 29.84 2.32
N ILE A 519 -7.53 28.57 1.95
CA ILE A 519 -8.00 28.06 0.66
C ILE A 519 -9.47 27.61 0.65
N GLY A 520 -10.19 27.82 1.77
CA GLY A 520 -11.61 27.45 1.89
C GLY A 520 -11.88 25.96 2.08
N LEU A 521 -10.86 25.16 2.43
CA LEU A 521 -10.95 23.72 2.60
C LEU A 521 -11.19 23.36 4.07
N ALA A 522 -12.09 22.41 4.32
CA ALA A 522 -12.28 21.79 5.63
C ALA A 522 -12.28 20.26 5.47
N PRO A 523 -11.14 19.60 5.61
CA PRO A 523 -11.05 18.16 5.41
C PRO A 523 -11.94 17.40 6.41
N GLU A 524 -12.86 16.59 5.92
CA GLU A 524 -13.68 15.69 6.75
C GLU A 524 -12.88 14.42 7.10
N GLN A 525 -12.14 13.92 6.14
CA GLN A 525 -11.26 12.77 6.29
C GLN A 525 -9.80 13.21 6.22
N VAL A 526 -9.00 12.75 7.15
CA VAL A 526 -7.56 13.04 7.25
C VAL A 526 -6.81 11.72 7.35
N GLN A 527 -5.73 11.62 6.58
CA GLN A 527 -4.79 10.52 6.71
C GLN A 527 -3.68 10.92 7.70
N ASP A 528 -3.49 10.10 8.73
CA ASP A 528 -2.25 10.17 9.50
C ASP A 528 -1.18 9.39 8.75
N PHE A 529 0.06 9.83 8.89
CA PHE A 529 1.20 9.07 8.40
C PHE A 529 1.16 7.64 8.95
N TYR A 530 1.28 6.69 8.04
CA TYR A 530 1.24 5.26 8.34
C TYR A 530 2.61 4.67 8.02
N PRO A 531 3.43 4.32 9.04
CA PRO A 531 4.74 3.74 8.81
C PRO A 531 4.64 2.40 8.08
N THR A 532 4.91 2.41 6.79
CA THR A 532 4.89 1.22 5.92
C THR A 532 6.32 0.75 5.68
N PRO A 533 6.66 -0.54 5.91
CA PRO A 533 8.00 -1.05 5.65
C PRO A 533 8.45 -0.77 4.21
N GLY A 534 9.76 -0.63 4.01
CA GLY A 534 10.34 -0.36 2.69
C GLY A 534 10.16 1.09 2.20
N THR A 535 9.85 2.05 3.09
CA THR A 535 9.74 3.46 2.74
C THR A 535 10.72 4.33 3.52
N ALA A 536 11.28 5.36 2.87
CA ALA A 536 12.21 6.28 3.53
C ALA A 536 11.57 7.03 4.71
N SER A 537 10.27 7.35 4.60
CA SER A 537 9.55 8.00 5.71
C SER A 537 9.41 7.10 6.93
N THR A 538 9.29 5.79 6.74
CA THR A 538 9.29 4.83 7.87
C THR A 538 10.66 4.74 8.52
N VAL A 539 11.74 4.82 7.74
CA VAL A 539 13.10 4.91 8.30
C VAL A 539 13.26 6.18 9.12
N MET A 540 12.87 7.34 8.60
CA MET A 540 12.88 8.61 9.35
C MET A 540 12.03 8.51 10.62
N TYR A 541 10.85 7.86 10.54
CA TYR A 541 9.95 7.69 11.68
C TYR A 541 10.60 6.88 12.81
N TYR A 542 11.23 5.76 12.47
CA TYR A 542 11.87 4.88 13.45
C TYR A 542 13.20 5.42 13.96
N THR A 543 14.04 5.93 13.07
CA THR A 543 15.42 6.29 13.43
C THR A 543 15.57 7.74 13.89
N GLY A 544 14.69 8.64 13.44
CA GLY A 544 14.88 10.09 13.56
C GLY A 544 15.99 10.61 12.63
N ILE A 545 16.36 9.85 11.59
CA ILE A 545 17.44 10.18 10.64
C ILE A 545 16.89 10.11 9.22
N ASP A 546 17.17 11.13 8.41
CA ASP A 546 16.94 11.06 6.96
C ASP A 546 18.00 10.14 6.32
N PRO A 547 17.61 9.01 5.73
CA PRO A 547 18.55 8.02 5.20
C PRO A 547 19.39 8.55 4.02
N PHE A 548 18.93 9.61 3.35
CA PHE A 548 19.63 10.16 2.18
C PHE A 548 20.66 11.23 2.55
N THR A 549 20.43 11.97 3.62
CA THR A 549 21.28 13.09 4.04
C THR A 549 22.04 12.84 5.34
N GLY A 550 21.66 11.84 6.13
CA GLY A 550 22.19 11.57 7.46
C GLY A 550 21.76 12.59 8.54
N LYS A 551 20.92 13.55 8.18
CA LYS A 551 20.49 14.61 9.12
C LYS A 551 19.37 14.10 10.04
N LYS A 552 19.34 14.66 11.26
CA LYS A 552 18.26 14.40 12.23
C LYS A 552 16.93 14.95 11.70
N VAL A 553 15.87 14.21 11.92
CA VAL A 553 14.49 14.54 11.53
C VAL A 553 13.60 14.46 12.77
N TYR A 554 12.84 15.50 13.02
CA TYR A 554 11.81 15.47 14.04
C TYR A 554 10.73 14.46 13.68
N THR A 555 10.21 13.73 14.67
CA THR A 555 9.16 12.72 14.44
C THR A 555 8.19 12.69 15.61
N ALA A 556 6.92 12.95 15.32
CA ALA A 556 5.84 12.79 16.29
C ALA A 556 5.60 11.30 16.54
N THR A 557 6.19 10.74 17.57
CA THR A 557 5.98 9.32 17.98
C THR A 557 4.89 9.18 19.03
N ASP A 558 4.68 10.23 19.86
CA ASP A 558 3.64 10.24 20.88
C ASP A 558 2.24 10.21 20.26
N TYR A 559 1.38 9.34 20.79
CA TYR A 559 0.01 9.17 20.28
C TYR A 559 -0.86 10.41 20.50
N HIS A 560 -0.65 11.11 21.63
CA HIS A 560 -1.41 12.31 21.95
C HIS A 560 -1.06 13.45 20.99
N GLU A 561 0.24 13.66 20.74
CA GLU A 561 0.68 14.62 19.75
C GLU A 561 0.10 14.37 18.36
N LYS A 562 0.09 13.11 17.89
CA LYS A 562 -0.55 12.75 16.62
C LYS A 562 -2.04 13.09 16.62
N GLN A 563 -2.74 12.90 17.75
CA GLN A 563 -4.15 13.28 17.85
C GLN A 563 -4.34 14.80 17.78
N LEU A 564 -3.43 15.60 18.34
CA LEU A 564 -3.47 17.05 18.25
C LEU A 564 -3.23 17.50 16.80
N GLN A 565 -2.19 17.00 16.13
CA GLN A 565 -1.91 17.33 14.73
C GLN A 565 -3.10 16.97 13.81
N ARG A 566 -3.74 15.81 14.02
CA ARG A 566 -4.96 15.42 13.29
C ARG A 566 -6.13 16.37 13.58
N ALA A 567 -6.32 16.74 14.84
CA ALA A 567 -7.39 17.64 15.23
C ALA A 567 -7.25 19.03 14.60
N LEU A 568 -6.02 19.49 14.40
CA LEU A 568 -5.72 20.74 13.69
C LEU A 568 -6.19 20.69 12.23
N LEU A 569 -5.97 19.59 11.51
CA LEU A 569 -6.48 19.42 10.15
C LEU A 569 -8.03 19.38 10.08
N GLN A 570 -8.67 18.85 11.12
CA GLN A 570 -10.12 18.79 11.24
C GLN A 570 -10.68 19.93 12.09
N TRP A 571 -10.12 21.12 11.95
CA TRP A 571 -10.37 22.30 12.79
C TRP A 571 -11.85 22.74 12.85
N ARG A 572 -12.65 22.43 11.83
CA ARG A 572 -14.09 22.78 11.82
C ARG A 572 -14.94 21.89 12.75
N LYS A 573 -14.46 20.72 13.12
CA LYS A 573 -15.20 19.82 13.99
C LYS A 573 -15.28 20.37 15.41
N PRO A 574 -16.49 20.60 15.96
CA PRO A 574 -16.65 21.17 17.30
C PRO A 574 -15.90 20.41 18.40
N GLU A 575 -15.88 19.07 18.29
CA GLU A 575 -15.18 18.19 19.23
C GLU A 575 -13.67 18.39 19.26
N ASN A 576 -13.08 18.93 18.20
CA ASN A 576 -11.65 19.20 18.14
C ASN A 576 -11.24 20.54 18.76
N ARG A 577 -12.21 21.43 19.10
CA ARG A 577 -11.90 22.77 19.58
C ARG A 577 -11.00 22.76 20.83
N ARG A 578 -11.29 21.87 21.79
CA ARG A 578 -10.45 21.73 23.00
C ARG A 578 -9.01 21.33 22.66
N LYS A 579 -8.84 20.36 21.72
CA LYS A 579 -7.52 19.90 21.27
C LYS A 579 -6.76 20.99 20.55
N ILE A 580 -7.43 21.88 19.81
CA ILE A 580 -6.78 23.02 19.14
C ILE A 580 -6.23 24.01 20.16
N TYR A 581 -6.96 24.31 21.23
CA TYR A 581 -6.45 25.13 22.34
C TYR A 581 -5.29 24.46 23.06
N GLU A 582 -5.36 23.14 23.25
CA GLU A 582 -4.28 22.37 23.85
C GLU A 582 -3.01 22.38 22.99
N ALA A 583 -3.14 22.24 21.66
CA ALA A 583 -2.04 22.28 20.70
C ALA A 583 -1.24 23.60 20.77
N MET A 584 -1.88 24.72 21.15
CA MET A 584 -1.16 26.00 21.35
C MET A 584 -0.04 25.92 22.37
N ASN A 585 -0.16 25.03 23.39
CA ASN A 585 0.88 24.87 24.41
C ASN A 585 2.16 24.17 23.87
N TYR A 586 2.07 23.54 22.73
CA TYR A 586 3.15 22.82 22.06
C TYR A 586 3.73 23.60 20.88
N CYS A 587 3.16 24.79 20.58
CA CYS A 587 3.60 25.65 19.49
C CYS A 587 4.54 26.75 19.97
N SER A 588 5.42 27.18 19.07
CA SER A 588 6.16 28.43 19.17
C SER A 588 5.20 29.63 19.12
N GLU A 589 5.73 30.86 19.32
CA GLU A 589 4.94 32.11 19.17
C GLU A 589 4.31 32.21 17.77
N GLU A 590 5.03 31.80 16.71
CA GLU A 590 4.52 31.77 15.33
C GLU A 590 3.36 30.81 15.17
N GLY A 591 3.50 29.57 15.64
CA GLY A 591 2.44 28.56 15.57
C GLY A 591 1.22 28.92 16.41
N GLN A 592 1.42 29.56 17.58
CA GLN A 592 0.32 30.11 18.38
C GLN A 592 -0.42 31.23 17.63
N ALA A 593 0.31 32.11 16.91
CA ALA A 593 -0.29 33.16 16.09
C ALA A 593 -1.15 32.54 14.97
N ASP A 594 -0.64 31.51 14.29
CA ASP A 594 -1.39 30.75 13.26
C ASP A 594 -2.68 30.15 13.83
N LEU A 595 -2.63 29.54 15.02
CA LEU A 595 -3.82 28.95 15.66
C LEU A 595 -4.82 30.00 16.15
N ARG A 596 -4.35 31.16 16.61
CA ARG A 596 -5.23 32.28 16.94
C ARG A 596 -5.97 32.79 15.70
N GLU A 597 -5.26 32.97 14.58
CA GLU A 597 -5.84 33.35 13.29
C GLU A 597 -6.85 32.28 12.80
N LEU A 598 -6.50 31.00 12.96
CA LEU A 598 -7.39 29.87 12.65
C LEU A 598 -8.71 29.98 13.41
N LEU A 599 -8.65 30.29 14.71
CA LEU A 599 -9.82 30.38 15.60
C LEU A 599 -10.54 31.74 15.53
N GLY A 600 -10.01 32.71 14.78
CA GLY A 600 -10.55 34.08 14.72
C GLY A 600 -10.33 34.88 16.02
N ILE A 601 -9.30 34.54 16.79
CA ILE A 601 -8.96 35.23 18.04
C ILE A 601 -8.02 36.41 17.69
N PRO A 602 -8.32 37.65 18.11
CA PRO A 602 -7.45 38.78 17.86
C PRO A 602 -6.03 38.59 18.44
N ARG A 603 -5.00 39.01 17.69
CA ARG A 603 -3.58 38.88 18.11
C ARG A 603 -3.28 39.48 19.50
N ASN A 604 -4.02 40.53 19.90
CA ASN A 604 -3.84 41.26 21.15
C ASN A 604 -4.80 40.81 22.28
N ALA A 605 -5.56 39.75 22.12
CA ALA A 605 -6.39 39.25 23.20
C ALA A 605 -5.52 38.59 24.28
N ALA A 606 -5.41 39.23 25.45
CA ALA A 606 -4.75 38.66 26.62
C ALA A 606 -5.40 37.29 26.96
N PRO A 607 -4.63 36.29 27.40
CA PRO A 607 -5.19 35.01 27.83
C PRO A 607 -6.16 35.26 28.99
N LYS A 608 -7.40 34.72 28.86
CA LYS A 608 -8.37 34.78 29.96
C LYS A 608 -7.78 34.04 31.16
N LYS A 609 -7.45 34.82 32.24
CA LYS A 609 -7.07 34.27 33.54
C LYS A 609 -8.17 33.35 34.05
N GLY A 610 -7.92 32.04 34.07
CA GLY A 610 -8.88 31.10 34.68
C GLY A 610 -8.65 29.60 34.45
N GLU A 611 -7.76 29.20 33.55
CA GLU A 611 -7.44 27.78 33.42
C GLU A 611 -5.99 27.51 33.85
N LYS A 612 -5.82 26.75 34.95
CA LYS A 612 -4.51 26.30 35.44
C LYS A 612 -3.83 25.48 34.36
N GLN A 613 -2.72 26.01 33.82
CA GLN A 613 -1.85 25.31 32.89
C GLN A 613 -1.14 24.15 33.61
N PRO A 614 -1.17 22.95 33.11
CA PRO A 614 -0.24 21.91 33.53
C PRO A 614 1.14 22.28 32.98
N LYS A 615 2.13 22.40 33.86
CA LYS A 615 3.53 22.64 33.48
C LYS A 615 4.03 21.46 32.62
N PRO A 616 4.75 21.70 31.53
CA PRO A 616 5.37 20.64 30.76
C PRO A 616 6.49 20.00 31.58
N GLN A 617 6.37 18.71 31.84
CA GLN A 617 7.50 17.91 32.31
C GLN A 617 8.41 17.61 31.11
N LEU A 618 9.49 18.35 31.02
CA LEU A 618 10.65 18.01 30.19
C LEU A 618 11.36 16.80 30.83
N ASN A 619 11.07 15.60 30.39
CA ASN A 619 11.87 14.42 30.66
C ASN A 619 13.12 14.42 29.77
N GLY A 620 14.14 15.06 30.26
CA GLY A 620 15.50 14.93 29.78
C GLY A 620 16.43 14.73 30.96
N LYS A 621 16.77 13.45 31.23
CA LYS A 621 18.09 13.03 31.74
C LYS A 621 18.14 11.53 31.92
N SER A 622 18.78 10.87 30.99
CA SER A 622 19.40 9.57 31.17
C SER A 622 20.57 9.72 32.16
N GLY A 623 20.52 8.98 33.24
CA GLY A 623 21.60 8.86 34.20
C GLY A 623 21.55 7.48 34.80
N ALA A 624 22.29 6.55 34.22
CA ALA A 624 22.51 5.24 34.76
C ALA A 624 23.24 5.35 36.10
N LYS A 625 22.70 4.70 37.15
CA LYS A 625 23.48 4.14 38.25
C LYS A 625 22.90 2.80 38.68
N SER A 626 23.68 1.80 38.40
CA SER A 626 23.57 0.45 38.94
C SER A 626 23.66 0.46 40.45
N GLN A 627 22.71 -0.19 41.12
CA GLN A 627 22.97 -0.85 42.41
C GLN A 627 22.02 -2.04 42.55
N HIS A 628 22.63 -3.21 42.61
CA HIS A 628 22.00 -4.43 43.16
C HIS A 628 21.77 -4.30 44.65
N PRO A 629 20.69 -4.90 45.20
CA PRO A 629 20.94 -5.92 46.22
C PRO A 629 20.02 -7.17 46.11
N GLY A 630 20.66 -8.30 46.38
CA GLY A 630 20.22 -9.28 47.38
C GLY A 630 19.05 -10.21 47.08
N LYS A 631 19.40 -11.45 46.84
CA LYS A 631 18.57 -12.65 46.85
C LYS A 631 17.69 -12.78 48.08
N SER A 632 16.42 -13.19 47.93
CA SER A 632 15.74 -14.08 48.88
C SER A 632 14.73 -14.97 48.15
N GLN A 633 14.82 -16.24 48.40
CA GLN A 633 14.03 -17.34 47.86
C GLN A 633 12.61 -17.41 48.46
N PRO A 634 11.71 -18.20 47.88
CA PRO A 634 10.28 -18.20 48.18
C PRO A 634 9.94 -19.19 49.30
N LYS A 635 8.90 -18.84 50.07
CA LYS A 635 8.21 -19.80 50.94
C LYS A 635 6.90 -20.24 50.34
N SER A 636 6.76 -21.55 50.23
CA SER A 636 5.61 -22.36 49.94
C SER A 636 4.46 -22.13 50.95
N GLY A 637 3.23 -22.12 50.47
CA GLY A 637 2.02 -22.11 51.28
C GLY A 637 0.83 -22.64 50.52
N SER A 638 0.51 -23.83 50.82
CA SER A 638 -0.53 -24.80 50.48
C SER A 638 -1.94 -24.33 50.27
N TYR A 639 -2.60 -25.06 49.36
CA TYR A 639 -4.04 -25.13 49.13
C TYR A 639 -4.81 -25.68 50.36
N PRO A 640 -6.15 -25.45 50.44
CA PRO A 640 -7.02 -26.61 50.35
C PRO A 640 -8.24 -26.44 49.42
N ALA A 641 -8.55 -27.54 48.78
CA ALA A 641 -9.78 -27.82 48.03
C ALA A 641 -10.92 -28.22 48.96
N LYS A 642 -12.17 -27.97 48.56
CA LYS A 642 -13.40 -28.75 48.81
C LYS A 642 -14.49 -28.15 47.91
N ASN A 643 -14.94 -28.88 46.97
CA ASN A 643 -15.88 -29.97 46.75
C ASN A 643 -17.36 -29.67 47.07
N SER A 644 -18.19 -30.04 46.07
CA SER A 644 -19.58 -30.48 46.08
C SER A 644 -20.66 -29.34 45.97
N GLY A 645 -21.68 -29.43 45.17
CA GLY A 645 -22.41 -30.49 44.55
C GLY A 645 -23.60 -29.92 43.74
N LYS A 646 -24.02 -30.69 42.81
CA LYS A 646 -25.28 -30.59 42.00
C LYS A 646 -26.52 -30.87 42.87
N PRO A 647 -27.75 -30.93 42.36
CA PRO A 647 -28.47 -30.35 41.20
C PRO A 647 -29.95 -30.01 41.50
N TYR A 648 -30.80 -29.89 40.43
CA TYR A 648 -32.29 -29.82 40.35
C TYR A 648 -32.90 -28.40 40.46
N GLY A 649 -33.94 -28.04 39.71
CA GLY A 649 -34.88 -28.75 38.92
C GLY A 649 -35.81 -27.82 38.12
N LYS A 650 -36.50 -28.41 37.21
CA LYS A 650 -37.58 -27.91 36.37
C LYS A 650 -38.71 -27.15 37.10
N ASN A 651 -39.34 -26.20 36.46
CA ASN A 651 -40.76 -26.23 36.11
C ASN A 651 -41.25 -24.97 35.38
N ASN A 652 -41.87 -25.24 34.35
CA ASN A 652 -43.04 -24.93 33.55
C ASN A 652 -44.03 -23.90 34.09
N HIS A 653 -44.67 -23.31 33.10
CA HIS A 653 -45.99 -22.66 32.92
C HIS A 653 -45.87 -21.16 32.67
N GLY A 654 -46.45 -20.58 31.66
CA GLY A 654 -47.53 -20.93 30.77
C GLY A 654 -48.35 -19.67 30.54
N GLY A 655 -48.80 -19.44 29.30
CA GLY A 655 -49.86 -18.51 28.95
C GLY A 655 -49.43 -17.04 28.77
N GLY A 656 -49.77 -16.35 27.75
CA GLY A 656 -50.70 -16.47 26.66
C GLY A 656 -51.01 -15.08 26.09
N HIS A 657 -51.14 -15.05 24.80
CA HIS A 657 -52.03 -14.23 23.97
C HIS A 657 -51.81 -12.73 23.70
N ASN A 658 -51.91 -12.52 22.41
CA ASN A 658 -52.42 -11.38 21.61
C ASN A 658 -51.44 -10.28 21.29
N GLY A 659 -51.12 -9.97 20.06
CA GLY A 659 -52.00 -9.87 18.87
C GLY A 659 -51.81 -8.43 18.37
N GLY A 660 -51.29 -8.24 17.15
CA GLY A 660 -51.22 -6.89 16.61
C GLY A 660 -50.41 -6.79 15.30
N ASN A 661 -50.93 -7.39 14.23
CA ASN A 661 -50.61 -7.07 12.85
C ASN A 661 -50.78 -5.55 12.59
N LYS A 662 -49.76 -4.90 12.04
CA LYS A 662 -49.96 -3.75 11.15
C LYS A 662 -49.01 -3.84 9.96
N SER A 663 -49.62 -4.25 8.85
CA SER A 663 -49.14 -4.04 7.48
C SER A 663 -48.95 -2.56 7.17
N PHE A 664 -47.83 -2.21 6.52
CA PHE A 664 -47.76 -0.95 5.79
C PHE A 664 -47.56 -1.24 4.30
N SER A 665 -48.56 -0.79 3.58
CA SER A 665 -48.79 -0.89 2.16
C SER A 665 -47.85 -0.03 1.35
N SER A 666 -47.43 -0.59 0.22
CA SER A 666 -46.83 0.05 -0.94
C SER A 666 -47.65 1.26 -1.45
N ARG A 667 -46.97 2.39 -1.70
CA ARG A 667 -47.51 3.45 -2.57
C ARG A 667 -46.59 3.59 -3.79
N LYS A 668 -47.13 3.26 -4.97
CA LYS A 668 -46.64 3.63 -6.29
C LYS A 668 -46.89 5.13 -6.52
N PRO A 669 -46.02 5.89 -7.19
CA PRO A 669 -46.37 7.20 -7.74
C PRO A 669 -47.02 7.06 -9.13
N LYS A 670 -48.05 7.84 -9.34
CA LYS A 670 -48.82 7.99 -10.57
C LYS A 670 -48.01 8.71 -11.65
N THR A 671 -48.12 8.19 -12.85
CA THR A 671 -47.81 8.86 -14.10
C THR A 671 -48.75 10.04 -14.35
N ASN A 672 -48.21 11.19 -14.72
CA ASN A 672 -48.97 12.21 -15.45
C ASN A 672 -48.31 12.48 -16.82
N ARG A 673 -49.02 12.11 -17.88
CA ARG A 673 -48.86 12.63 -19.25
C ARG A 673 -49.51 14.00 -19.33
N ASN A 674 -48.88 14.97 -19.95
CA ASN A 674 -49.42 15.83 -21.03
C ASN A 674 -48.29 16.69 -21.59
N LYS A 675 -48.01 16.48 -22.89
CA LYS A 675 -48.28 17.30 -24.09
C LYS A 675 -47.81 18.77 -24.00
N THR A 676 -46.80 19.15 -24.58
CA THR A 676 -46.57 19.71 -25.88
C THR A 676 -45.07 19.70 -26.23
#